data_d2c59a63abc42deda3ba535fa3612dc4
#
_entry.id   d2c59a63abc42deda3ba535fa3612dc4
#
_cell.length_a   1.000
_cell.length_b   1.000
_cell.length_c   1.000
_cell.angle_alpha   90.00
_cell.angle_beta   90.00
_cell.angle_gamma   90.00
#
_symmetry.space_group_name_H-M   'P 1'
#
loop_
_entity.id
_entity.type
_entity.pdbx_description
1 polymer ?
#
loop_
_entity_poly.entity_id
_entity_poly.type
_entity_poly.pdbx_seq_one_letter_code
_entity_poly.pdbx_strand_id
1 'polypeptide(L)'
;MGKISGSKKTILIVLAVFAALVLFPPLALVLAFLLLVRTLEDGRPQPVTEPVAWGACKVEPVELTAGGEPLPVTVTYTVGKGGLKEGGVIRLCPGKVLRLGPDAWQIRMQWGNGWGRLQRKDPSRNNYVEVRAPSADVVISVSMMEKAMDRTQLMWLKRKLMQKLGRDLERMDPRDAFMANLKITARLVQGSLAEGDPVEFVLGAGSGLRPPAGIITTDLACEVDRRGTGDFELDASLGQIDAVGGAPAVLEVIAPTLVAPSERFRVLVRCVDSRGLLSPALAGRLDISYEGAVGGPGSVIMTESGRGTAWFAAGAAGHGLGRIRVSATGHGVEGVSNPVVCRNAGYRLLWGDLHTHSIVSDGTQEPGYLYHRARDLLGWDYTAVSDHDTWSFGEERARTEQEFELMMRAADDHYHPGQFVTMRTYEWTNHRQGHRNVLFGPGQSPVFLPHTDERYSTPGALLAALAGRDAMVIPHHPAWKLHAGEMRFDFGPRDSSEGEGASMQRLVEVYSRHGNSEFYGCPRPISHAGMMEGAKGALVRAVLGKEYAGPNSGSYVRDALASGCRLGLIAGSDEHISAGDPRRAPTQLYSGGITGLFAGSHTREAAWRAMWERRVCGTTGPRMLIEFWVNGAHQGSEISSRSASVTGHVIGTTGLELVELVKFDSSGYRAVWQEGGTGPEVVIDWTDPRLRESCFYYLRVIQDDGHMGWAGPTWVEVEK
;
A
#
# COMPACT_ATOMS: atom_id res chain seq x y z
N MET A 1 -21.85 -18.13 -52.53
CA MET A 1 -21.58 -16.85 -51.86
C MET A 1 -20.31 -17.03 -51.00
N GLY A 2 -19.19 -16.49 -51.51
CA GLY A 2 -17.86 -16.76 -50.93
C GLY A 2 -17.68 -16.04 -49.56
N LYS A 3 -17.05 -16.73 -48.61
CA LYS A 3 -16.64 -16.18 -47.33
C LYS A 3 -15.67 -15.02 -47.57
N ILE A 4 -16.09 -13.82 -47.20
CA ILE A 4 -15.23 -12.62 -47.21
C ILE A 4 -14.13 -12.81 -46.18
N SER A 5 -12.86 -12.75 -46.61
CA SER A 5 -11.69 -12.90 -45.73
C SER A 5 -11.66 -11.83 -44.63
N GLY A 6 -11.11 -12.12 -43.44
CA GLY A 6 -11.12 -11.23 -42.28
C GLY A 6 -10.63 -9.81 -42.56
N SER A 7 -9.68 -9.62 -43.47
CA SER A 7 -9.15 -8.31 -43.86
C SER A 7 -10.18 -7.42 -44.61
N LYS A 8 -11.02 -8.00 -45.44
CA LYS A 8 -12.09 -7.24 -46.18
C LYS A 8 -13.23 -6.85 -45.24
N LYS A 9 -13.57 -7.65 -44.23
CA LYS A 9 -14.53 -7.27 -43.18
C LYS A 9 -14.03 -6.10 -42.33
N THR A 10 -12.77 -6.10 -41.99
CA THR A 10 -12.16 -5.00 -41.23
C THR A 10 -12.16 -3.68 -42.01
N ILE A 11 -11.82 -3.73 -43.31
CA ILE A 11 -11.86 -2.56 -44.19
C ILE A 11 -13.29 -2.02 -44.36
N LEU A 12 -14.29 -2.89 -44.54
CA LEU A 12 -15.70 -2.46 -44.64
C LEU A 12 -16.21 -1.82 -43.36
N ILE A 13 -15.83 -2.32 -42.21
CA ILE A 13 -16.18 -1.76 -40.89
C ILE A 13 -15.51 -0.39 -40.71
N VAL A 14 -14.25 -0.23 -41.07
CA VAL A 14 -13.53 1.05 -41.00
C VAL A 14 -14.16 2.08 -41.97
N LEU A 15 -14.53 1.69 -43.15
CA LEU A 15 -15.19 2.58 -44.10
C LEU A 15 -16.60 2.96 -43.66
N ALA A 16 -17.37 2.04 -43.08
CA ALA A 16 -18.71 2.32 -42.53
C ALA A 16 -18.64 3.26 -41.32
N VAL A 17 -17.65 3.08 -40.46
CA VAL A 17 -17.35 3.95 -39.29
C VAL A 17 -16.94 5.35 -39.80
N PHE A 18 -16.11 5.42 -40.84
CA PHE A 18 -15.67 6.69 -41.40
C PHE A 18 -16.83 7.47 -42.08
N ALA A 19 -17.70 6.76 -42.84
CA ALA A 19 -18.89 7.34 -43.41
C ALA A 19 -19.91 7.83 -42.36
N ALA A 20 -20.08 7.08 -41.27
CA ALA A 20 -20.92 7.46 -40.14
C ALA A 20 -20.35 8.65 -39.34
N LEU A 21 -19.01 8.76 -39.22
CA LEU A 21 -18.31 9.91 -38.62
C LEU A 21 -18.55 11.22 -39.38
N VAL A 22 -18.67 11.14 -40.70
CA VAL A 22 -18.85 12.32 -41.55
C VAL A 22 -20.32 12.78 -41.58
N LEU A 23 -21.27 11.82 -41.54
CA LEU A 23 -22.71 12.11 -41.68
C LEU A 23 -23.44 12.32 -40.34
N PHE A 24 -22.98 11.68 -39.27
CA PHE A 24 -23.59 11.78 -37.93
C PHE A 24 -22.53 11.71 -36.84
N PRO A 25 -21.75 12.77 -36.57
CA PRO A 25 -20.62 12.75 -35.66
C PRO A 25 -20.91 12.20 -34.24
N PRO A 26 -22.04 12.51 -33.58
CA PRO A 26 -22.29 11.99 -32.23
C PRO A 26 -22.60 10.49 -32.21
N LEU A 27 -23.33 9.99 -33.20
CA LEU A 27 -23.72 8.57 -33.29
C LEU A 27 -22.55 7.69 -33.70
N ALA A 28 -21.69 8.21 -34.55
CA ALA A 28 -20.50 7.52 -35.02
C ALA A 28 -19.43 7.36 -33.92
N LEU A 29 -19.25 8.38 -33.05
CA LEU A 29 -18.41 8.29 -31.87
C LEU A 29 -18.91 7.21 -30.90
N VAL A 30 -20.23 7.11 -30.73
CA VAL A 30 -20.85 6.08 -29.88
C VAL A 30 -20.67 4.68 -30.48
N LEU A 31 -20.85 4.52 -31.80
CA LEU A 31 -20.71 3.22 -32.50
C LEU A 31 -19.24 2.77 -32.55
N ALA A 32 -18.30 3.67 -32.82
CA ALA A 32 -16.86 3.40 -32.79
C ALA A 32 -16.41 3.01 -31.37
N PHE A 33 -16.96 3.66 -30.36
CA PHE A 33 -16.69 3.36 -28.94
C PHE A 33 -17.28 1.99 -28.55
N LEU A 34 -18.52 1.65 -28.96
CA LEU A 34 -19.13 0.35 -28.68
C LEU A 34 -18.42 -0.81 -29.40
N LEU A 35 -17.95 -0.59 -30.63
CA LEU A 35 -17.13 -1.57 -31.36
C LEU A 35 -15.75 -1.75 -30.71
N LEU A 36 -15.12 -0.67 -30.25
CA LEU A 36 -13.86 -0.71 -29.53
C LEU A 36 -14.02 -1.48 -28.21
N VAL A 37 -15.11 -1.26 -27.48
CA VAL A 37 -15.41 -1.97 -26.22
C VAL A 37 -15.61 -3.47 -26.49
N ARG A 38 -16.37 -3.85 -27.54
CA ARG A 38 -16.62 -5.25 -27.87
C ARG A 38 -15.35 -6.03 -28.27
N THR A 39 -14.38 -5.37 -28.94
CA THR A 39 -13.06 -5.97 -29.24
C THR A 39 -12.16 -6.08 -28.01
N LEU A 40 -12.50 -5.42 -26.90
CA LEU A 40 -11.78 -5.47 -25.63
C LEU A 40 -12.34 -6.52 -24.66
N GLU A 41 -13.51 -7.12 -24.95
CA GLU A 41 -14.18 -8.10 -24.08
C GLU A 41 -13.55 -9.50 -24.08
N ASP A 42 -12.68 -9.83 -25.06
CA ASP A 42 -12.11 -11.20 -25.25
C ASP A 42 -10.94 -11.57 -24.31
N GLY A 43 -10.75 -10.88 -23.20
CA GLY A 43 -9.59 -11.07 -22.34
C GLY A 43 -9.90 -11.28 -20.87
N ARG A 44 -10.93 -12.05 -20.53
CA ARG A 44 -11.26 -12.37 -19.14
C ARG A 44 -10.20 -13.32 -18.55
N PRO A 45 -9.70 -13.09 -17.32
CA PRO A 45 -8.97 -14.13 -16.60
C PRO A 45 -9.94 -15.29 -16.37
N GLN A 46 -9.68 -16.42 -17.00
CA GLN A 46 -10.41 -17.64 -16.69
C GLN A 46 -9.89 -18.18 -15.35
N PRO A 47 -10.75 -18.81 -14.52
CA PRO A 47 -10.28 -19.58 -13.38
C PRO A 47 -9.33 -20.66 -13.90
N VAL A 48 -8.15 -20.73 -13.31
CA VAL A 48 -7.16 -21.75 -13.66
C VAL A 48 -7.44 -22.98 -12.80
N THR A 49 -7.43 -24.15 -13.42
CA THR A 49 -7.43 -25.42 -12.71
C THR A 49 -6.16 -25.57 -11.87
N GLU A 50 -6.12 -26.55 -10.97
CA GLU A 50 -4.94 -26.86 -10.17
C GLU A 50 -3.68 -26.94 -11.06
N PRO A 51 -2.55 -26.29 -10.67
CA PRO A 51 -1.34 -26.31 -11.47
C PRO A 51 -0.83 -27.71 -11.70
N VAL A 52 -0.42 -28.02 -12.91
CA VAL A 52 0.12 -29.32 -13.29
C VAL A 52 1.64 -29.29 -13.35
N ALA A 53 2.31 -30.26 -12.80
CA ALA A 53 3.76 -30.42 -12.91
C ALA A 53 4.09 -31.06 -14.27
N TRP A 54 4.29 -30.24 -15.31
CA TRP A 54 4.59 -30.72 -16.65
C TRP A 54 5.98 -30.32 -17.14
N GLY A 55 6.34 -29.06 -17.04
CA GLY A 55 7.63 -28.54 -17.47
C GLY A 55 8.47 -27.99 -16.32
N ALA A 56 9.51 -27.22 -16.64
CA ALA A 56 10.34 -26.54 -15.65
C ALA A 56 10.70 -25.15 -16.13
N CYS A 57 10.61 -24.17 -15.24
CA CYS A 57 10.97 -22.78 -15.50
C CYS A 57 12.24 -22.38 -14.74
N LYS A 58 13.22 -21.79 -15.44
CA LYS A 58 14.45 -21.23 -14.88
C LYS A 58 14.61 -19.79 -15.34
N VAL A 59 15.08 -18.93 -14.47
CA VAL A 59 15.28 -17.49 -14.75
C VAL A 59 16.73 -17.10 -14.48
N GLU A 60 17.37 -16.36 -15.39
CA GLU A 60 18.75 -15.87 -15.27
C GLU A 60 18.90 -14.46 -15.88
N PRO A 61 19.40 -13.47 -15.15
CA PRO A 61 19.61 -13.48 -13.70
C PRO A 61 18.29 -13.42 -12.94
N VAL A 62 18.27 -13.92 -11.71
CA VAL A 62 17.09 -13.86 -10.82
C VAL A 62 16.96 -12.49 -10.13
N GLU A 63 18.05 -11.73 -10.04
CA GLU A 63 18.08 -10.43 -9.37
C GLU A 63 18.58 -9.32 -10.29
N LEU A 64 17.93 -8.17 -10.25
CA LEU A 64 18.36 -6.93 -10.89
C LEU A 64 18.41 -5.80 -9.87
N THR A 65 19.38 -4.90 -10.00
CA THR A 65 19.40 -3.69 -9.16
C THR A 65 18.25 -2.77 -9.55
N ALA A 66 17.37 -2.46 -8.62
CA ALA A 66 16.24 -1.56 -8.81
C ALA A 66 16.73 -0.19 -9.31
N GLY A 67 16.14 0.30 -10.41
CA GLY A 67 16.58 1.54 -11.09
C GLY A 67 18.02 1.53 -11.63
N GLY A 68 18.68 0.36 -11.66
CA GLY A 68 20.02 0.19 -12.22
C GLY A 68 20.03 0.10 -13.74
N GLU A 69 21.19 -0.26 -14.29
CA GLU A 69 21.36 -0.44 -15.73
C GLU A 69 20.51 -1.58 -16.25
N PRO A 70 19.92 -1.44 -17.43
CA PRO A 70 19.15 -2.50 -18.06
C PRO A 70 20.02 -3.72 -18.40
N LEU A 71 19.56 -4.92 -18.00
CA LEU A 71 20.20 -6.20 -18.31
C LEU A 71 19.19 -7.16 -18.96
N PRO A 72 19.59 -8.00 -19.91
CA PRO A 72 18.69 -9.03 -20.42
C PRO A 72 18.42 -10.10 -19.36
N VAL A 73 17.16 -10.55 -19.31
CA VAL A 73 16.74 -11.65 -18.45
C VAL A 73 16.24 -12.78 -19.34
N THR A 74 16.81 -13.96 -19.19
CA THR A 74 16.39 -15.17 -19.91
C THR A 74 15.51 -16.02 -19.02
N VAL A 75 14.30 -16.30 -19.49
CA VAL A 75 13.40 -17.28 -18.89
C VAL A 75 13.41 -18.52 -19.77
N THR A 76 14.02 -19.59 -19.28
CA THR A 76 14.11 -20.87 -19.97
C THR A 76 12.99 -21.76 -19.49
N TYR A 77 12.07 -22.12 -20.37
CA TYR A 77 11.04 -23.11 -20.10
C TYR A 77 11.44 -24.44 -20.73
N THR A 78 11.66 -25.46 -19.91
CA THR A 78 12.00 -26.82 -20.32
C THR A 78 10.72 -27.60 -20.56
N VAL A 79 10.56 -28.14 -21.75
CA VAL A 79 9.38 -28.92 -22.18
C VAL A 79 9.25 -30.21 -21.38
N GLY A 80 8.08 -30.49 -20.90
CA GLY A 80 7.79 -31.68 -20.09
C GLY A 80 7.50 -32.93 -20.87
N LYS A 81 7.09 -33.97 -20.12
CA LYS A 81 6.85 -35.33 -20.63
C LYS A 81 5.88 -35.36 -21.82
N GLY A 82 6.31 -36.06 -22.88
CA GLY A 82 5.54 -36.21 -24.11
C GLY A 82 5.76 -35.11 -25.14
N GLY A 83 6.56 -34.11 -24.82
CA GLY A 83 6.94 -33.04 -25.75
C GLY A 83 5.81 -32.10 -26.15
N LEU A 84 6.09 -31.21 -27.11
CA LEU A 84 5.14 -30.28 -27.70
C LEU A 84 5.11 -30.48 -29.22
N LYS A 85 3.91 -30.68 -29.80
CA LYS A 85 3.73 -30.87 -31.25
C LYS A 85 3.30 -29.54 -31.90
N GLU A 86 3.34 -29.52 -33.22
CA GLU A 86 2.83 -28.41 -34.03
C GLU A 86 1.41 -27.99 -33.62
N GLY A 87 1.19 -26.68 -33.46
CA GLY A 87 -0.02 -26.12 -32.91
C GLY A 87 0.03 -25.89 -31.41
N GLY A 88 0.90 -26.57 -30.67
CA GLY A 88 1.07 -26.39 -29.22
C GLY A 88 1.59 -25.00 -28.85
N VAL A 89 1.29 -24.55 -27.64
CA VAL A 89 1.53 -23.18 -27.20
C VAL A 89 2.13 -23.15 -25.79
N ILE A 90 3.16 -22.35 -25.60
CA ILE A 90 3.69 -21.94 -24.28
C ILE A 90 3.44 -20.46 -24.11
N ARG A 91 2.86 -20.04 -22.99
CA ARG A 91 2.68 -18.65 -22.63
C ARG A 91 3.47 -18.30 -21.39
N LEU A 92 4.31 -17.30 -21.47
CA LEU A 92 4.91 -16.67 -20.30
C LEU A 92 3.99 -15.54 -19.80
N CYS A 93 3.59 -15.63 -18.53
CA CYS A 93 2.66 -14.74 -17.85
C CYS A 93 3.36 -14.08 -16.64
N PRO A 94 4.01 -12.92 -16.81
CA PRO A 94 4.62 -12.21 -15.68
C PRO A 94 3.54 -11.68 -14.73
N GLY A 95 3.63 -12.00 -13.42
CA GLY A 95 2.62 -11.58 -12.43
C GLY A 95 2.76 -12.31 -11.11
N LYS A 96 1.65 -12.40 -10.37
CA LYS A 96 1.55 -13.19 -9.13
C LYS A 96 0.53 -14.30 -9.29
N VAL A 97 0.88 -15.49 -8.84
CA VAL A 97 -0.04 -16.65 -8.78
C VAL A 97 -0.68 -16.67 -7.41
N LEU A 98 -1.99 -16.44 -7.35
CA LEU A 98 -2.75 -16.36 -6.12
C LEU A 98 -3.66 -17.59 -5.96
N ARG A 99 -3.58 -18.28 -4.82
CA ARG A 99 -4.48 -19.37 -4.45
C ARG A 99 -5.66 -18.81 -3.66
N LEU A 100 -6.83 -18.74 -4.27
CA LEU A 100 -8.05 -18.23 -3.64
C LEU A 100 -8.77 -19.28 -2.78
N GLY A 101 -8.57 -20.56 -3.06
CA GLY A 101 -9.19 -21.68 -2.36
C GLY A 101 -8.52 -23.01 -2.71
N PRO A 102 -9.02 -24.18 -2.22
CA PRO A 102 -8.41 -25.48 -2.48
C PRO A 102 -8.20 -25.77 -3.97
N ASP A 103 -9.18 -25.38 -4.81
CA ASP A 103 -9.20 -25.66 -6.24
C ASP A 103 -9.31 -24.37 -7.10
N ALA A 104 -9.04 -23.21 -6.52
CA ALA A 104 -9.19 -21.92 -7.18
C ALA A 104 -7.86 -21.16 -7.21
N TRP A 105 -7.24 -21.09 -8.39
CA TRP A 105 -6.01 -20.35 -8.65
C TRP A 105 -6.28 -19.19 -9.61
N GLN A 106 -5.57 -18.11 -9.44
CA GLN A 106 -5.65 -16.95 -10.32
C GLN A 106 -4.27 -16.35 -10.55
N ILE A 107 -3.92 -16.11 -11.82
CA ILE A 107 -2.72 -15.32 -12.15
C ILE A 107 -3.12 -13.86 -12.16
N ARG A 108 -2.55 -13.10 -11.25
CA ARG A 108 -2.68 -11.64 -11.20
C ARG A 108 -1.46 -11.00 -11.81
N MET A 109 -1.62 -10.47 -13.01
CA MET A 109 -0.54 -9.91 -13.79
C MET A 109 -0.38 -8.42 -13.46
N GLN A 110 0.79 -8.03 -12.92
CA GLN A 110 1.09 -6.66 -12.57
C GLN A 110 2.42 -6.18 -13.16
N TRP A 111 2.70 -6.59 -14.39
CA TRP A 111 3.94 -6.16 -15.04
C TRP A 111 4.05 -4.62 -15.18
N GLY A 112 2.94 -3.91 -15.33
CA GLY A 112 2.91 -2.45 -15.52
C GLY A 112 3.40 -1.61 -14.34
N ASN A 113 3.48 -2.19 -13.14
CA ASN A 113 3.81 -1.47 -11.91
C ASN A 113 5.32 -1.43 -11.62
N GLY A 114 6.16 -1.18 -12.60
CA GLY A 114 7.58 -0.95 -12.35
C GLY A 114 8.53 -1.39 -13.45
N TRP A 115 8.33 -2.58 -14.04
CA TRP A 115 9.26 -3.15 -15.02
C TRP A 115 9.29 -2.44 -16.39
N GLY A 116 8.43 -1.47 -16.61
CA GLY A 116 8.28 -0.83 -17.91
C GLY A 116 7.60 -1.73 -18.94
N ARG A 117 7.25 -1.15 -20.06
CA ARG A 117 6.47 -1.83 -21.10
C ARG A 117 7.33 -2.75 -21.94
N LEU A 118 7.09 -4.07 -21.90
CA LEU A 118 7.69 -5.02 -22.83
C LEU A 118 7.17 -4.76 -24.26
N GLN A 119 8.04 -4.95 -25.26
CA GLN A 119 7.69 -4.67 -26.65
C GLN A 119 8.44 -5.59 -27.63
N ARG A 120 7.90 -5.75 -28.85
CA ARG A 120 8.49 -6.52 -29.95
C ARG A 120 8.67 -5.70 -31.25
N LYS A 121 8.54 -4.40 -31.16
CA LYS A 121 8.54 -3.52 -32.36
C LYS A 121 9.95 -3.08 -32.74
N ASP A 122 10.83 -2.88 -31.80
CA ASP A 122 12.16 -2.30 -32.01
C ASP A 122 13.21 -3.01 -31.14
N PRO A 123 14.03 -3.89 -31.77
CA PRO A 123 15.08 -4.63 -31.04
C PRO A 123 16.15 -3.72 -30.43
N SER A 124 16.31 -2.49 -30.89
CA SER A 124 17.33 -1.56 -30.36
C SER A 124 16.89 -0.86 -29.08
N ARG A 125 15.62 -0.99 -28.68
CA ARG A 125 15.07 -0.36 -27.47
C ARG A 125 14.99 -1.33 -26.31
N ASN A 126 15.07 -0.77 -25.11
CA ASN A 126 14.88 -1.51 -23.87
C ASN A 126 13.55 -2.28 -23.87
N ASN A 127 13.51 -3.34 -23.09
CA ASN A 127 12.32 -4.19 -22.91
C ASN A 127 11.86 -4.91 -24.19
N TYR A 128 12.72 -5.07 -25.20
CA TYR A 128 12.45 -5.91 -26.37
C TYR A 128 12.40 -7.39 -25.96
N VAL A 129 11.39 -8.12 -26.44
CA VAL A 129 11.21 -9.54 -26.14
C VAL A 129 11.56 -10.37 -27.37
N GLU A 130 12.46 -11.32 -27.19
CA GLU A 130 12.80 -12.36 -28.14
C GLU A 130 12.37 -13.73 -27.58
N VAL A 131 11.98 -14.64 -28.46
CA VAL A 131 11.77 -16.05 -28.10
C VAL A 131 12.61 -16.91 -29.01
N ARG A 132 13.40 -17.80 -28.42
CA ARG A 132 14.35 -18.68 -29.12
C ARG A 132 13.92 -20.13 -29.05
N ALA A 133 13.97 -20.80 -30.15
CA ALA A 133 13.79 -22.25 -30.26
C ALA A 133 15.13 -22.98 -30.07
N PRO A 134 15.11 -24.28 -29.67
CA PRO A 134 16.34 -25.05 -29.43
C PRO A 134 17.14 -25.35 -30.71
N SER A 135 16.48 -25.33 -31.86
CA SER A 135 17.12 -25.62 -33.16
C SER A 135 16.47 -24.85 -34.30
N ALA A 136 17.16 -24.76 -35.45
CA ALA A 136 16.66 -24.05 -36.63
C ALA A 136 15.47 -24.75 -37.31
N ASP A 137 15.27 -26.04 -37.06
CA ASP A 137 14.14 -26.80 -37.62
C ASP A 137 12.84 -26.56 -36.89
N VAL A 138 12.89 -25.88 -35.74
CA VAL A 138 11.73 -25.54 -34.93
C VAL A 138 11.34 -24.07 -35.17
N VAL A 139 10.17 -23.85 -35.72
CA VAL A 139 9.64 -22.49 -35.95
C VAL A 139 8.59 -22.13 -34.93
N ILE A 140 8.85 -21.06 -34.18
CA ILE A 140 7.95 -20.53 -33.16
C ILE A 140 7.37 -19.18 -33.65
N SER A 141 6.05 -19.07 -33.73
CA SER A 141 5.36 -17.81 -33.90
C SER A 141 5.15 -17.14 -32.56
N VAL A 142 5.58 -15.89 -32.43
CA VAL A 142 5.49 -15.16 -31.17
C VAL A 142 4.49 -14.03 -31.27
N SER A 143 3.51 -14.03 -30.38
CA SER A 143 2.60 -12.92 -30.22
C SER A 143 2.63 -12.39 -28.78
N MET A 144 2.41 -11.10 -28.63
CA MET A 144 2.24 -10.49 -27.31
C MET A 144 0.84 -9.90 -27.25
N MET A 145 0.08 -10.33 -26.27
CA MET A 145 -1.18 -9.69 -25.93
C MET A 145 -0.86 -8.61 -24.90
N GLU A 146 -0.90 -7.37 -25.34
CA GLU A 146 -0.83 -6.20 -24.50
C GLU A 146 -2.12 -5.43 -24.70
N LYS A 147 -2.98 -5.37 -23.69
CA LYS A 147 -4.07 -4.42 -23.69
C LYS A 147 -3.49 -3.05 -23.31
N ALA A 148 -3.22 -2.28 -24.35
CA ALA A 148 -2.43 -1.05 -24.32
C ALA A 148 -3.20 0.18 -23.83
N MET A 149 -4.37 0.03 -23.21
CA MET A 149 -5.12 1.17 -22.69
C MET A 149 -5.48 0.93 -21.23
N ASP A 150 -5.17 1.90 -20.41
CA ASP A 150 -5.70 2.00 -19.06
C ASP A 150 -7.25 2.00 -19.18
N ARG A 151 -7.84 0.82 -18.95
CA ARG A 151 -9.29 0.64 -19.05
C ARG A 151 -10.04 1.54 -18.09
N THR A 152 -9.43 1.91 -16.98
CA THR A 152 -10.01 2.82 -15.99
C THR A 152 -10.35 4.16 -16.61
N GLN A 153 -9.44 4.72 -17.42
CA GLN A 153 -9.66 5.99 -18.09
C GLN A 153 -10.74 5.86 -19.17
N LEU A 154 -10.75 4.74 -19.90
CA LEU A 154 -11.78 4.46 -20.91
C LEU A 154 -13.15 4.22 -20.28
N MET A 155 -13.20 3.47 -19.17
CA MET A 155 -14.43 3.21 -18.41
C MET A 155 -14.99 4.48 -17.79
N TRP A 156 -14.12 5.31 -17.20
CA TRP A 156 -14.50 6.61 -16.68
C TRP A 156 -15.05 7.54 -17.80
N LEU A 157 -14.38 7.59 -18.96
CA LEU A 157 -14.85 8.36 -20.11
C LEU A 157 -16.20 7.84 -20.61
N LYS A 158 -16.39 6.50 -20.67
CA LYS A 158 -17.66 5.84 -21.01
C LYS A 158 -18.76 6.23 -20.02
N ARG A 159 -18.49 6.15 -18.72
CA ARG A 159 -19.45 6.51 -17.66
C ARG A 159 -19.90 7.97 -17.80
N LYS A 160 -18.94 8.90 -17.96
CA LYS A 160 -19.23 10.33 -18.15
C LYS A 160 -20.03 10.61 -19.42
N LEU A 161 -19.70 9.92 -20.51
CA LEU A 161 -20.44 10.06 -21.78
C LEU A 161 -21.87 9.53 -21.62
N MET A 162 -22.07 8.37 -20.98
CA MET A 162 -23.37 7.75 -20.79
C MET A 162 -24.23 8.54 -19.79
N GLN A 163 -23.66 9.09 -18.72
CA GLN A 163 -24.35 10.02 -17.82
C GLN A 163 -24.82 11.28 -18.54
N LYS A 164 -23.99 11.85 -19.44
CA LYS A 164 -24.40 12.99 -20.29
C LYS A 164 -25.51 12.63 -21.27
N LEU A 165 -25.60 11.37 -21.67
CA LEU A 165 -26.64 10.87 -22.57
C LEU A 165 -27.92 10.41 -21.85
N GLY A 166 -27.97 10.55 -20.51
CA GLY A 166 -29.12 10.16 -19.70
C GLY A 166 -29.40 8.65 -19.69
N ARG A 167 -28.39 7.81 -19.95
CA ARG A 167 -28.52 6.36 -19.97
C ARG A 167 -27.77 5.76 -18.77
N ASP A 168 -28.44 4.90 -18.01
CA ASP A 168 -27.80 4.03 -17.03
C ASP A 168 -27.04 2.91 -17.74
N LEU A 169 -25.81 2.67 -17.29
CA LEU A 169 -25.00 1.56 -17.77
C LEU A 169 -25.47 0.28 -17.04
N GLU A 170 -25.96 -0.70 -17.80
CA GLU A 170 -26.05 -2.06 -17.31
C GLU A 170 -24.70 -2.55 -16.77
N ARG A 171 -24.75 -3.31 -15.69
CA ARG A 171 -23.57 -3.80 -14.94
C ARG A 171 -22.57 -4.49 -15.86
N MET A 172 -21.39 -3.92 -16.02
CA MET A 172 -20.28 -4.60 -16.68
C MET A 172 -19.54 -5.48 -15.67
N ASP A 173 -19.02 -6.62 -16.13
CA ASP A 173 -18.19 -7.52 -15.32
C ASP A 173 -16.84 -6.84 -15.03
N PRO A 174 -16.54 -6.55 -13.78
CA PRO A 174 -15.35 -5.79 -13.36
C PRO A 174 -14.02 -6.53 -13.50
N ARG A 175 -14.06 -7.88 -13.66
CA ARG A 175 -12.85 -8.68 -13.91
C ARG A 175 -12.05 -8.21 -15.13
N ASP A 176 -12.66 -7.34 -15.93
CA ASP A 176 -12.12 -6.87 -17.20
C ASP A 176 -11.28 -5.59 -17.12
N ALA A 177 -11.28 -4.86 -16.01
CA ALA A 177 -10.84 -3.46 -16.04
C ALA A 177 -9.36 -3.23 -15.67
N PHE A 178 -8.77 -3.99 -14.78
CA PHE A 178 -7.49 -3.60 -14.15
C PHE A 178 -6.27 -4.43 -14.50
N MET A 179 -6.44 -5.52 -15.20
CA MET A 179 -5.33 -6.42 -15.50
C MET A 179 -4.85 -6.17 -16.93
N ALA A 180 -3.80 -5.40 -17.08
CA ALA A 180 -2.97 -5.48 -18.26
C ALA A 180 -2.39 -6.89 -18.32
N ASN A 181 -3.12 -7.79 -18.96
CA ASN A 181 -2.72 -9.19 -19.12
C ASN A 181 -1.59 -9.25 -20.15
N LEU A 182 -0.35 -9.01 -19.69
CA LEU A 182 0.81 -9.24 -20.53
C LEU A 182 1.00 -10.76 -20.65
N LYS A 183 0.67 -11.30 -21.81
CA LYS A 183 0.96 -12.70 -22.17
C LYS A 183 1.90 -12.72 -23.35
N ILE A 184 3.08 -13.34 -23.18
CA ILE A 184 4.02 -13.59 -24.26
C ILE A 184 3.74 -15.02 -24.74
N THR A 185 3.13 -15.15 -25.89
CA THR A 185 2.67 -16.43 -26.43
C THR A 185 3.63 -16.94 -27.49
N ALA A 186 4.22 -18.08 -27.25
CA ALA A 186 5.05 -18.85 -28.19
C ALA A 186 4.24 -20.03 -28.74
N ARG A 187 3.87 -19.98 -30.01
CA ARG A 187 3.15 -21.06 -30.70
C ARG A 187 4.08 -21.81 -31.62
N LEU A 188 4.15 -23.12 -31.48
CA LEU A 188 4.90 -23.96 -32.39
C LEU A 188 4.16 -24.09 -33.73
N VAL A 189 4.79 -23.58 -34.80
CA VAL A 189 4.21 -23.54 -36.17
C VAL A 189 4.78 -24.59 -37.08
N GLN A 190 6.00 -25.06 -36.79
CA GLN A 190 6.67 -26.10 -37.55
C GLN A 190 7.64 -26.86 -36.62
N GLY A 191 7.72 -28.18 -36.82
CA GLY A 191 8.60 -29.04 -36.03
C GLY A 191 7.94 -29.62 -34.80
N SER A 192 8.73 -30.13 -33.89
CA SER A 192 8.31 -30.65 -32.58
C SER A 192 9.37 -30.36 -31.55
N LEU A 193 8.96 -30.21 -30.31
CA LEU A 193 9.84 -30.10 -29.15
C LEU A 193 9.75 -31.40 -28.35
N ALA A 194 10.88 -32.04 -28.09
CA ALA A 194 10.97 -33.24 -27.25
C ALA A 194 10.91 -32.86 -25.75
N GLU A 195 10.71 -33.85 -24.91
CA GLU A 195 10.91 -33.69 -23.47
C GLU A 195 12.34 -33.28 -23.18
N GLY A 196 12.53 -32.23 -22.38
CA GLY A 196 13.81 -31.65 -22.08
C GLY A 196 14.25 -30.50 -22.99
N ASP A 197 13.58 -30.26 -24.11
CA ASP A 197 13.92 -29.17 -25.01
C ASP A 197 13.63 -27.78 -24.36
N PRO A 198 14.56 -26.79 -24.45
CA PRO A 198 14.35 -25.48 -23.92
C PRO A 198 13.62 -24.57 -24.92
N VAL A 199 12.72 -23.72 -24.40
CA VAL A 199 12.20 -22.54 -25.07
C VAL A 199 12.58 -21.33 -24.24
N GLU A 200 13.38 -20.43 -24.83
CA GLU A 200 13.90 -19.27 -24.12
C GLU A 200 13.09 -18.02 -24.45
N PHE A 201 12.59 -17.33 -23.42
CA PHE A 201 12.02 -15.99 -23.49
C PHE A 201 13.07 -14.99 -22.99
N VAL A 202 13.65 -14.21 -23.88
CA VAL A 202 14.63 -13.19 -23.50
C VAL A 202 13.95 -11.85 -23.36
N LEU A 203 13.78 -11.41 -22.12
CA LEU A 203 13.20 -10.12 -21.76
C LEU A 203 14.31 -9.07 -21.78
N GLY A 204 14.16 -8.05 -22.61
CA GLY A 204 15.21 -7.04 -22.82
C GLY A 204 16.33 -7.52 -23.74
N ALA A 205 16.05 -8.37 -24.71
CA ALA A 205 17.02 -8.74 -25.75
C ALA A 205 17.55 -7.47 -26.46
N GLY A 206 18.88 -7.37 -26.60
CA GLY A 206 19.54 -6.18 -27.16
C GLY A 206 19.88 -5.14 -26.11
N SER A 207 18.99 -4.21 -25.79
CA SER A 207 19.28 -3.08 -24.87
C SER A 207 18.93 -3.32 -23.40
N GLY A 208 18.57 -4.54 -23.03
CA GLY A 208 18.27 -4.93 -21.64
C GLY A 208 16.82 -4.70 -21.20
N LEU A 209 16.44 -5.39 -20.15
CA LEU A 209 15.19 -5.16 -19.40
C LEU A 209 15.43 -4.02 -18.41
N ARG A 210 14.56 -3.03 -18.41
CA ARG A 210 14.65 -1.90 -17.49
C ARG A 210 14.15 -2.31 -16.10
N PRO A 211 15.04 -2.30 -15.06
CA PRO A 211 14.60 -2.63 -13.72
C PRO A 211 13.60 -1.61 -13.18
N PRO A 212 12.65 -2.02 -12.30
CA PRO A 212 11.77 -1.09 -11.61
C PRO A 212 12.55 -0.15 -10.69
N ALA A 213 11.95 0.99 -10.34
CA ALA A 213 12.56 1.95 -9.43
C ALA A 213 12.59 1.47 -7.97
N GLY A 214 11.78 0.46 -7.62
CA GLY A 214 11.65 -0.08 -6.26
C GLY A 214 11.90 -1.59 -6.19
N ILE A 215 11.86 -2.15 -4.99
CA ILE A 215 11.97 -3.59 -4.75
C ILE A 215 10.65 -4.26 -5.13
N ILE A 216 10.71 -5.16 -6.09
CA ILE A 216 9.54 -5.92 -6.56
C ILE A 216 9.97 -7.35 -6.84
N THR A 217 9.24 -8.31 -6.28
CA THR A 217 9.32 -9.72 -6.67
C THR A 217 8.19 -10.04 -7.64
N THR A 218 8.52 -10.55 -8.80
CA THR A 218 7.54 -10.92 -9.84
C THR A 218 7.68 -12.39 -10.19
N ASP A 219 6.57 -13.12 -10.12
CA ASP A 219 6.53 -14.51 -10.59
C ASP A 219 6.42 -14.53 -12.12
N LEU A 220 7.04 -15.51 -12.71
CA LEU A 220 7.03 -15.76 -14.14
C LEU A 220 6.34 -17.12 -14.35
N ALA A 221 5.00 -17.09 -14.39
CA ALA A 221 4.18 -18.27 -14.57
C ALA A 221 4.14 -18.69 -16.05
N CYS A 222 4.08 -19.98 -16.31
CA CYS A 222 3.87 -20.53 -17.65
C CYS A 222 2.51 -21.22 -17.74
N GLU A 223 1.74 -20.87 -18.76
CA GLU A 223 0.55 -21.60 -19.19
C GLU A 223 0.89 -22.41 -20.46
N VAL A 224 0.44 -23.64 -20.52
CA VAL A 224 0.74 -24.54 -21.65
C VAL A 224 -0.54 -25.10 -22.26
N ASP A 225 -0.68 -25.00 -23.57
CA ASP A 225 -1.67 -25.70 -24.37
C ASP A 225 -0.93 -26.75 -25.25
N ARG A 226 -0.84 -27.96 -24.75
CA ARG A 226 -0.06 -29.04 -25.41
C ARG A 226 -0.64 -29.51 -26.75
N ARG A 227 -1.91 -29.21 -26.99
CA ARG A 227 -2.65 -29.72 -28.17
C ARG A 227 -3.01 -28.62 -29.17
N GLY A 228 -2.82 -27.33 -28.83
CA GLY A 228 -3.23 -26.22 -29.66
C GLY A 228 -4.75 -26.02 -29.75
N THR A 229 -5.49 -26.55 -28.78
CA THR A 229 -6.97 -26.51 -28.72
C THR A 229 -7.51 -25.20 -28.12
N GLY A 230 -6.67 -24.44 -27.46
CA GLY A 230 -7.06 -23.27 -26.68
C GLY A 230 -7.25 -23.56 -25.19
N ASP A 231 -7.11 -24.83 -24.78
CA ASP A 231 -7.21 -25.25 -23.38
C ASP A 231 -5.85 -25.10 -22.70
N PHE A 232 -5.67 -24.07 -21.88
CA PHE A 232 -4.43 -23.78 -21.20
C PHE A 232 -4.42 -24.36 -19.80
N GLU A 233 -3.33 -25.05 -19.45
CA GLU A 233 -3.02 -25.53 -18.11
C GLU A 233 -1.91 -24.67 -17.52
N LEU A 234 -2.02 -24.27 -16.24
CA LEU A 234 -0.96 -23.58 -15.52
C LEU A 234 0.10 -24.60 -15.09
N ASP A 235 1.37 -24.36 -15.45
CA ASP A 235 2.48 -25.19 -14.98
C ASP A 235 2.81 -24.86 -13.52
N ALA A 236 3.06 -25.89 -12.70
CA ALA A 236 3.42 -25.73 -11.29
C ALA A 236 4.84 -25.15 -11.09
N SER A 237 5.67 -25.19 -12.13
CA SER A 237 7.02 -24.60 -12.09
C SER A 237 6.94 -23.09 -12.35
N LEU A 238 7.23 -22.29 -11.33
CA LEU A 238 7.27 -20.84 -11.42
C LEU A 238 8.72 -20.36 -11.45
N GLY A 239 9.02 -19.48 -12.42
CA GLY A 239 10.21 -18.64 -12.36
C GLY A 239 9.97 -17.42 -11.47
N GLN A 240 11.04 -16.78 -11.02
CA GLN A 240 10.97 -15.54 -10.24
C GLN A 240 12.04 -14.56 -10.68
N ILE A 241 11.70 -13.29 -10.69
CA ILE A 241 12.65 -12.19 -10.88
C ILE A 241 12.47 -11.15 -9.79
N ASP A 242 13.57 -10.75 -9.17
CA ASP A 242 13.61 -9.79 -8.08
C ASP A 242 14.32 -8.51 -8.51
N ALA A 243 13.73 -7.36 -8.17
CA ALA A 243 14.44 -6.09 -8.15
C ALA A 243 14.84 -5.79 -6.70
N VAL A 244 16.15 -5.59 -6.47
CA VAL A 244 16.76 -5.37 -5.15
C VAL A 244 17.43 -4.01 -5.06
N GLY A 245 17.72 -3.52 -3.85
CA GLY A 245 18.46 -2.28 -3.65
C GLY A 245 19.88 -2.33 -4.17
N GLY A 246 20.44 -1.16 -4.44
CA GLY A 246 21.79 -0.98 -4.95
C GLY A 246 22.87 -1.06 -3.87
N ALA A 247 23.99 -0.35 -4.09
CA ALA A 247 25.11 -0.31 -3.14
C ALA A 247 24.69 0.19 -1.74
N PRO A 248 25.30 -0.35 -0.66
CA PRO A 248 25.08 0.11 0.70
C PRO A 248 25.32 1.61 0.87
N ALA A 249 24.40 2.32 1.53
CA ALA A 249 24.54 3.75 1.80
C ALA A 249 24.32 4.10 3.27
N VAL A 250 23.37 3.44 3.96
CA VAL A 250 23.02 3.73 5.34
C VAL A 250 22.65 2.45 6.08
N LEU A 251 22.99 2.36 7.36
CA LEU A 251 22.43 1.38 8.30
C LEU A 251 21.24 2.01 9.04
N GLU A 252 20.09 1.38 8.96
CA GLU A 252 18.94 1.73 9.79
C GLU A 252 18.90 0.78 10.98
N VAL A 253 18.89 1.35 12.19
CA VAL A 253 18.88 0.61 13.45
C VAL A 253 17.52 0.83 14.11
N ILE A 254 16.77 -0.24 14.27
CA ILE A 254 15.37 -0.19 14.71
C ILE A 254 15.25 -0.93 16.05
N ALA A 255 14.88 -0.19 17.10
CA ALA A 255 14.67 -0.68 18.45
C ALA A 255 13.26 -0.32 18.96
N PRO A 256 12.75 -0.98 20.02
CA PRO A 256 11.58 -0.51 20.74
C PRO A 256 11.82 0.90 21.30
N THR A 257 10.83 1.80 21.17
CA THR A 257 10.97 3.16 21.69
C THR A 257 10.82 3.23 23.21
N LEU A 258 10.04 2.32 23.81
CA LEU A 258 9.78 2.29 25.25
C LEU A 258 9.98 0.87 25.80
N VAL A 259 10.86 0.73 26.79
CA VAL A 259 11.19 -0.55 27.42
C VAL A 259 11.24 -0.41 28.95
N ALA A 260 10.95 -1.48 29.67
CA ALA A 260 11.11 -1.50 31.11
C ALA A 260 12.60 -1.61 31.51
N PRO A 261 13.03 -1.11 32.70
CA PRO A 261 14.36 -1.32 33.19
C PRO A 261 14.69 -2.81 33.31
N SER A 262 15.90 -3.19 32.91
CA SER A 262 16.40 -4.58 32.84
C SER A 262 15.69 -5.47 31.77
N GLU A 263 14.79 -4.92 30.98
CA GLU A 263 14.16 -5.65 29.87
C GLU A 263 15.19 -5.95 28.77
N ARG A 264 15.12 -7.18 28.23
CA ARG A 264 15.82 -7.56 26.99
C ARG A 264 14.88 -7.37 25.81
N PHE A 265 15.40 -6.78 24.75
CA PHE A 265 14.62 -6.51 23.55
C PHE A 265 15.42 -6.83 22.29
N ARG A 266 14.71 -7.03 21.17
CA ARG A 266 15.30 -7.27 19.85
C ARG A 266 15.56 -5.95 19.15
N VAL A 267 16.68 -5.90 18.42
CA VAL A 267 17.07 -4.79 17.55
C VAL A 267 17.25 -5.32 16.14
N LEU A 268 16.64 -4.65 15.18
CA LEU A 268 16.84 -4.90 13.76
C LEU A 268 17.84 -3.90 13.20
N VAL A 269 18.84 -4.39 12.47
CA VAL A 269 19.69 -3.58 11.61
C VAL A 269 19.35 -3.89 10.16
N ARG A 270 19.12 -2.87 9.36
CA ARG A 270 18.88 -2.96 7.93
C ARG A 270 19.92 -2.16 7.18
N CYS A 271 20.47 -2.73 6.13
CA CYS A 271 21.28 -1.97 5.17
C CYS A 271 20.40 -1.47 4.03
N VAL A 272 20.43 -0.19 3.75
CA VAL A 272 19.68 0.41 2.64
C VAL A 272 20.60 1.18 1.69
N ASP A 273 20.20 1.25 0.42
CA ASP A 273 20.88 2.07 -0.59
C ASP A 273 20.53 3.57 -0.44
N SER A 274 21.10 4.41 -1.27
CA SER A 274 20.87 5.87 -1.26
C SER A 274 19.42 6.28 -1.50
N ARG A 275 18.58 5.37 -1.97
CA ARG A 275 17.14 5.57 -2.18
C ARG A 275 16.28 4.99 -1.04
N GLY A 276 16.91 4.36 -0.04
CA GLY A 276 16.25 3.71 1.08
C GLY A 276 15.72 2.31 0.77
N LEU A 277 16.16 1.69 -0.32
CA LEU A 277 15.81 0.31 -0.67
C LEU A 277 16.76 -0.67 0.03
N LEU A 278 16.26 -1.81 0.51
CA LEU A 278 17.09 -2.84 1.14
C LEU A 278 18.23 -3.26 0.20
N SER A 279 19.47 -3.12 0.68
CA SER A 279 20.68 -3.50 -0.04
C SER A 279 21.17 -4.86 0.44
N PRO A 280 21.13 -5.91 -0.39
CA PRO A 280 21.66 -7.21 -0.03
C PRO A 280 23.20 -7.28 -0.09
N ALA A 281 23.86 -6.25 -0.63
CA ALA A 281 25.28 -6.25 -0.91
C ALA A 281 26.18 -6.13 0.34
N LEU A 282 25.61 -5.83 1.52
CA LEU A 282 26.37 -5.77 2.77
C LEU A 282 26.28 -7.09 3.50
N ALA A 283 27.42 -7.73 3.71
CA ALA A 283 27.58 -8.93 4.53
C ALA A 283 28.78 -8.76 5.48
N GLY A 284 28.80 -9.57 6.54
CA GLY A 284 29.93 -9.60 7.47
C GLY A 284 29.65 -8.98 8.84
N ARG A 285 30.72 -8.63 9.54
CA ARG A 285 30.64 -8.11 10.91
C ARG A 285 30.27 -6.64 10.93
N LEU A 286 29.28 -6.31 11.77
CA LEU A 286 28.91 -4.96 12.16
C LEU A 286 29.34 -4.72 13.61
N ASP A 287 29.97 -3.60 13.88
CA ASP A 287 30.36 -3.17 15.22
C ASP A 287 29.24 -2.36 15.88
N ILE A 288 28.98 -2.58 17.17
CA ILE A 288 27.90 -1.99 17.93
C ILE A 288 28.44 -1.24 19.13
N SER A 289 27.95 -0.02 19.35
CA SER A 289 28.18 0.77 20.55
C SER A 289 26.87 1.30 21.12
N TYR A 290 26.89 1.66 22.40
CA TYR A 290 25.71 2.04 23.18
C TYR A 290 25.94 3.37 23.87
N GLU A 291 24.90 4.19 23.91
CA GLU A 291 24.85 5.45 24.64
C GLU A 291 23.70 5.40 25.67
N GLY A 292 23.91 5.94 26.86
CA GLY A 292 22.89 6.06 27.91
C GLY A 292 22.43 4.73 28.50
N ALA A 293 21.13 4.55 28.68
CA ALA A 293 20.51 3.50 29.47
C ALA A 293 20.31 2.16 28.73
N VAL A 294 21.13 1.84 27.75
CA VAL A 294 21.08 0.59 26.98
C VAL A 294 22.43 -0.09 26.86
N GLY A 295 22.46 -1.41 26.63
CA GLY A 295 23.67 -2.19 26.44
C GLY A 295 23.41 -3.52 25.74
N GLY A 296 24.47 -4.23 25.35
CA GLY A 296 24.32 -5.50 24.64
C GLY A 296 25.63 -6.00 24.03
N PRO A 297 25.59 -6.82 22.97
CA PRO A 297 26.77 -7.35 22.31
C PRO A 297 27.54 -6.24 21.55
N GLY A 298 28.86 -6.34 21.50
CA GLY A 298 29.72 -5.40 20.79
C GLY A 298 29.71 -5.57 19.25
N SER A 299 29.05 -6.60 18.74
CA SER A 299 28.95 -6.83 17.29
C SER A 299 27.82 -7.77 16.93
N VAL A 300 27.40 -7.73 15.67
CA VAL A 300 26.47 -8.68 15.03
C VAL A 300 26.97 -9.06 13.65
N ILE A 301 26.63 -10.23 13.17
CA ILE A 301 26.93 -10.67 11.81
C ILE A 301 25.70 -10.40 10.92
N MET A 302 25.89 -9.61 9.87
CA MET A 302 24.95 -9.54 8.77
C MET A 302 25.24 -10.73 7.84
N THR A 303 24.25 -11.61 7.69
CA THR A 303 24.45 -12.85 6.94
C THR A 303 24.45 -12.60 5.43
N GLU A 304 25.17 -13.43 4.68
CA GLU A 304 25.19 -13.45 3.22
C GLU A 304 23.83 -13.90 2.60
N SER A 305 22.82 -14.16 3.43
CA SER A 305 21.49 -14.61 2.97
C SER A 305 20.70 -13.58 2.19
N GLY A 306 21.38 -12.54 1.68
CA GLY A 306 20.90 -11.69 0.60
C GLY A 306 19.82 -10.67 0.94
N ARG A 307 19.46 -10.47 2.22
CA ARG A 307 18.38 -9.53 2.58
C ARG A 307 18.84 -8.21 3.20
N GLY A 308 20.15 -8.02 3.45
CA GLY A 308 20.67 -6.81 4.06
C GLY A 308 20.12 -6.52 5.45
N THR A 309 19.78 -7.55 6.23
CA THR A 309 19.21 -7.44 7.59
C THR A 309 19.93 -8.31 8.60
N ALA A 310 20.04 -7.83 9.84
CA ALA A 310 20.52 -8.58 10.99
C ALA A 310 19.70 -8.29 12.24
N TRP A 311 19.56 -9.27 13.11
CA TRP A 311 18.88 -9.15 14.40
C TRP A 311 19.83 -9.46 15.55
N PHE A 312 19.75 -8.68 16.63
CA PHE A 312 20.44 -8.98 17.88
C PHE A 312 19.59 -8.61 19.09
N ALA A 313 19.98 -9.09 20.26
CA ALA A 313 19.34 -8.76 21.53
C ALA A 313 20.15 -7.71 22.27
N ALA A 314 19.53 -6.61 22.66
CA ALA A 314 20.04 -5.61 23.56
C ALA A 314 19.23 -5.64 24.88
N GLY A 315 19.59 -4.81 25.84
CA GLY A 315 18.90 -4.71 27.13
C GLY A 315 18.94 -3.30 27.68
N ALA A 316 17.93 -2.96 28.48
CA ALA A 316 17.91 -1.73 29.26
C ALA A 316 18.89 -1.89 30.45
N ALA A 317 19.83 -0.96 30.57
CA ALA A 317 20.85 -0.96 31.63
C ALA A 317 20.46 -0.11 32.85
N GLY A 318 19.25 0.48 32.83
CA GLY A 318 18.76 1.34 33.93
C GLY A 318 17.57 2.20 33.45
N HIS A 319 17.38 3.32 34.12
CA HIS A 319 16.38 4.35 33.71
C HIS A 319 17.05 5.42 32.85
N GLY A 320 16.31 5.97 31.90
CA GLY A 320 16.73 7.08 31.05
C GLY A 320 16.68 6.80 29.56
N LEU A 321 17.22 7.72 28.78
CA LEU A 321 17.31 7.62 27.32
C LEU A 321 18.54 6.80 26.93
N GLY A 322 18.39 5.95 25.92
CA GLY A 322 19.47 5.22 25.28
C GLY A 322 19.44 5.33 23.75
N ARG A 323 20.60 5.14 23.13
CA ARG A 323 20.79 5.03 21.67
C ARG A 323 21.74 3.88 21.36
N ILE A 324 21.51 3.24 20.23
CA ILE A 324 22.35 2.15 19.72
C ILE A 324 22.95 2.60 18.40
N ARG A 325 24.27 2.57 18.32
CA ARG A 325 25.02 2.94 17.12
C ARG A 325 25.63 1.69 16.51
N VAL A 326 25.46 1.53 15.21
CA VAL A 326 25.99 0.39 14.45
C VAL A 326 26.80 0.90 13.28
N SER A 327 27.95 0.28 13.02
CA SER A 327 28.81 0.65 11.90
C SER A 327 29.38 -0.57 11.18
N ALA A 328 29.56 -0.45 9.87
CA ALA A 328 30.30 -1.40 9.03
C ALA A 328 31.58 -0.72 8.53
N THR A 329 32.62 -0.75 9.35
CA THR A 329 33.87 0.01 9.12
C THR A 329 34.50 -0.24 7.75
N GLY A 330 34.44 -1.48 7.23
CA GLY A 330 34.98 -1.83 5.91
C GLY A 330 34.18 -1.26 4.73
N HIS A 331 32.97 -0.73 4.96
CA HIS A 331 32.08 -0.19 3.94
C HIS A 331 31.76 1.30 4.12
N GLY A 332 32.23 1.92 5.23
CA GLY A 332 31.99 3.33 5.51
C GLY A 332 30.53 3.69 5.76
N VAL A 333 29.69 2.72 6.16
CA VAL A 333 28.27 2.92 6.47
C VAL A 333 28.00 2.77 7.96
N GLU A 334 27.13 3.63 8.48
CA GLU A 334 26.75 3.65 9.89
C GLU A 334 25.26 4.00 10.08
N GLY A 335 24.74 3.79 11.27
CA GLY A 335 23.40 4.14 11.66
C GLY A 335 23.23 4.27 13.16
N VAL A 336 22.20 5.04 13.57
CA VAL A 336 21.81 5.25 14.96
C VAL A 336 20.35 4.87 15.13
N SER A 337 20.01 4.20 16.22
CA SER A 337 18.62 3.79 16.49
C SER A 337 17.71 4.99 16.75
N ASN A 338 16.41 4.77 16.58
CA ASN A 338 15.41 5.59 17.24
C ASN A 338 15.68 5.64 18.77
N PRO A 339 15.11 6.63 19.49
CA PRO A 339 15.26 6.71 20.96
C PRO A 339 14.73 5.44 21.63
N VAL A 340 15.47 4.97 22.64
CA VAL A 340 15.05 3.88 23.54
C VAL A 340 14.90 4.47 24.93
N VAL A 341 13.66 4.65 25.37
CA VAL A 341 13.35 5.20 26.69
C VAL A 341 13.14 4.08 27.69
N CYS A 342 14.04 3.99 28.66
CA CYS A 342 14.04 2.95 29.68
C CYS A 342 13.32 3.44 30.93
N ARG A 343 12.05 3.03 31.12
CA ARG A 343 11.26 3.38 32.32
C ARG A 343 10.07 2.43 32.52
N ASN A 344 9.57 2.38 33.75
CA ASN A 344 8.32 1.68 34.06
C ASN A 344 7.13 2.56 33.67
N ALA A 345 6.54 2.34 32.49
CA ALA A 345 5.40 3.10 32.00
C ALA A 345 4.05 2.39 32.23
N GLY A 346 4.05 1.09 32.52
CA GLY A 346 2.83 0.29 32.59
C GLY A 346 2.22 -0.05 31.21
N TYR A 347 2.87 0.36 30.14
CA TYR A 347 2.50 0.08 28.73
C TYR A 347 3.76 0.01 27.87
N ARG A 348 3.59 -0.54 26.66
CA ARG A 348 4.58 -0.55 25.56
C ARG A 348 4.15 0.44 24.49
N LEU A 349 5.09 0.99 23.75
CA LEU A 349 4.81 1.72 22.53
C LEU A 349 5.09 0.81 21.33
N LEU A 350 4.03 0.26 20.74
CA LEU A 350 4.08 -0.64 19.59
C LEU A 350 3.98 0.18 18.31
N TRP A 351 4.88 -0.06 17.35
CA TRP A 351 4.91 0.64 16.07
C TRP A 351 4.44 -0.23 14.92
N GLY A 352 3.62 0.32 14.05
CA GLY A 352 3.13 -0.39 12.88
C GLY A 352 2.29 0.47 11.95
N ASP A 353 1.63 -0.21 11.02
CA ASP A 353 0.80 0.42 10.00
C ASP A 353 -0.54 -0.33 9.89
N LEU A 354 -1.63 0.43 9.83
CA LEU A 354 -3.00 -0.09 9.70
C LEU A 354 -3.54 0.02 8.27
N HIS A 355 -2.71 0.44 7.31
CA HIS A 355 -3.15 0.79 5.98
C HIS A 355 -2.12 0.38 4.91
N THR A 356 -2.24 -0.86 4.44
CA THR A 356 -1.43 -1.38 3.32
C THR A 356 -2.29 -2.22 2.39
N HIS A 357 -1.89 -2.31 1.11
CA HIS A 357 -2.63 -3.03 0.07
C HIS A 357 -1.82 -4.16 -0.51
N SER A 358 -2.47 -5.31 -0.68
CA SER A 358 -1.89 -6.49 -1.31
C SER A 358 -2.34 -6.63 -2.76
N ILE A 359 -1.86 -7.68 -3.41
CA ILE A 359 -2.32 -8.06 -4.76
C ILE A 359 -3.78 -8.52 -4.78
N VAL A 360 -4.40 -8.72 -3.65
CA VAL A 360 -5.84 -8.98 -3.56
C VAL A 360 -6.61 -7.75 -4.03
N SER A 361 -6.11 -6.53 -3.81
CA SER A 361 -6.61 -5.31 -4.44
C SER A 361 -5.70 -4.82 -5.56
N ASP A 362 -5.04 -3.73 -5.41
CA ASP A 362 -4.18 -3.07 -6.39
C ASP A 362 -2.73 -2.91 -5.91
N GLY A 363 -2.38 -3.56 -4.81
CA GLY A 363 -1.01 -3.74 -4.38
C GLY A 363 -0.22 -4.71 -5.27
N THR A 364 1.05 -4.95 -4.95
CA THR A 364 1.97 -5.74 -5.79
C THR A 364 2.36 -7.08 -5.20
N GLN A 365 2.11 -7.32 -3.91
CA GLN A 365 2.57 -8.50 -3.19
C GLN A 365 1.43 -9.20 -2.46
N GLU A 366 1.61 -10.49 -2.18
CA GLU A 366 0.65 -11.28 -1.43
C GLU A 366 0.51 -10.79 0.02
N PRO A 367 -0.67 -10.98 0.66
CA PRO A 367 -0.85 -10.62 2.06
C PRO A 367 0.20 -11.22 3.00
N GLY A 368 0.51 -12.51 2.83
CA GLY A 368 1.53 -13.21 3.63
C GLY A 368 2.92 -12.57 3.50
N TYR A 369 3.32 -12.19 2.30
CA TYR A 369 4.58 -11.45 2.09
C TYR A 369 4.59 -10.11 2.83
N LEU A 370 3.48 -9.36 2.81
CA LEU A 370 3.40 -8.07 3.51
C LEU A 370 3.55 -8.23 5.02
N TYR A 371 2.96 -9.27 5.63
CA TYR A 371 3.15 -9.57 7.05
C TYR A 371 4.60 -9.96 7.38
N HIS A 372 5.22 -10.81 6.58
CA HIS A 372 6.65 -11.13 6.72
C HIS A 372 7.52 -9.89 6.61
N ARG A 373 7.29 -9.08 5.59
CA ARG A 373 8.02 -7.83 5.38
C ARG A 373 7.89 -6.88 6.57
N ALA A 374 6.68 -6.68 7.06
CA ALA A 374 6.41 -5.81 8.22
C ALA A 374 7.19 -6.28 9.45
N ARG A 375 7.14 -7.56 9.78
CA ARG A 375 7.81 -8.15 10.95
C ARG A 375 9.32 -8.23 10.79
N ASP A 376 9.80 -8.80 9.68
CA ASP A 376 11.19 -9.25 9.56
C ASP A 376 12.10 -8.21 8.89
N LEU A 377 11.54 -7.35 8.01
CA LEU A 377 12.29 -6.37 7.25
C LEU A 377 12.05 -4.92 7.69
N LEU A 378 10.88 -4.60 8.26
CA LEU A 378 10.56 -3.26 8.75
C LEU A 378 10.62 -3.18 10.29
N GLY A 379 10.72 -4.33 10.97
CA GLY A 379 10.76 -4.41 12.41
C GLY A 379 9.51 -3.82 13.09
N TRP A 380 8.34 -3.90 12.42
CA TRP A 380 7.09 -3.44 12.98
C TRP A 380 6.59 -4.42 14.04
N ASP A 381 5.91 -3.90 15.04
CA ASP A 381 5.29 -4.68 16.10
C ASP A 381 3.92 -5.20 15.69
N TYR A 382 3.25 -4.47 14.79
CA TYR A 382 1.95 -4.86 14.24
C TYR A 382 1.76 -4.34 12.83
N THR A 383 0.80 -4.93 12.08
CA THR A 383 0.30 -4.37 10.81
C THR A 383 -1.08 -4.89 10.45
N ALA A 384 -1.69 -4.23 9.48
CA ALA A 384 -2.93 -4.62 8.85
C ALA A 384 -2.80 -4.54 7.33
N VAL A 385 -3.34 -5.51 6.61
CA VAL A 385 -3.51 -5.47 5.15
C VAL A 385 -4.96 -5.17 4.87
N SER A 386 -5.23 -3.96 4.41
CA SER A 386 -6.57 -3.37 4.28
C SER A 386 -6.99 -3.25 2.81
N ASP A 387 -6.96 -4.35 2.07
CA ASP A 387 -7.32 -4.33 0.65
C ASP A 387 -8.71 -3.74 0.41
N HIS A 388 -8.86 -3.00 -0.69
CA HIS A 388 -10.13 -2.39 -1.10
C HIS A 388 -11.25 -3.42 -1.22
N ASP A 389 -12.47 -3.06 -0.84
CA ASP A 389 -13.68 -3.88 -1.00
C ASP A 389 -14.13 -3.99 -2.47
N THR A 390 -13.49 -3.24 -3.36
CA THR A 390 -13.69 -3.28 -4.81
C THR A 390 -12.38 -3.46 -5.57
N TRP A 391 -12.48 -3.76 -6.86
CA TRP A 391 -11.31 -4.10 -7.68
C TRP A 391 -10.45 -2.91 -8.06
N SER A 392 -10.91 -1.70 -7.97
CA SER A 392 -10.13 -0.48 -8.21
C SER A 392 -10.96 0.74 -8.56
N PHE A 393 -10.26 1.84 -8.85
CA PHE A 393 -10.85 3.12 -9.23
C PHE A 393 -11.88 3.01 -10.34
N GLY A 394 -13.15 3.20 -10.00
CA GLY A 394 -14.26 3.28 -10.95
C GLY A 394 -14.98 1.97 -11.24
N GLU A 395 -14.62 0.88 -10.57
CA GLU A 395 -15.37 -0.36 -10.64
C GLU A 395 -16.36 -0.49 -9.49
N GLU A 396 -17.55 -0.98 -9.83
CA GLU A 396 -18.67 -1.11 -8.90
C GLU A 396 -18.89 -2.56 -8.45
N ARG A 397 -17.88 -3.42 -8.58
CA ARG A 397 -18.00 -4.80 -8.12
C ARG A 397 -17.23 -5.03 -6.83
N ALA A 398 -17.92 -5.60 -5.85
CA ALA A 398 -17.32 -6.10 -4.63
C ALA A 398 -16.26 -7.19 -4.90
N ARG A 399 -15.29 -7.31 -4.03
CA ARG A 399 -14.46 -8.50 -3.86
C ARG A 399 -15.36 -9.71 -3.62
N THR A 400 -14.83 -10.89 -3.91
CA THR A 400 -15.52 -12.14 -3.57
C THR A 400 -15.36 -12.45 -2.09
N GLU A 401 -16.29 -13.22 -1.52
CA GLU A 401 -16.14 -13.74 -0.17
C GLU A 401 -14.86 -14.56 0.00
N GLN A 402 -14.44 -15.30 -1.03
CA GLN A 402 -13.19 -16.07 -1.02
C GLN A 402 -11.94 -15.19 -0.90
N GLU A 403 -11.92 -14.04 -1.58
CA GLU A 403 -10.84 -13.05 -1.46
C GLU A 403 -10.81 -12.41 -0.07
N PHE A 404 -11.99 -12.05 0.46
CA PHE A 404 -12.11 -11.55 1.82
C PHE A 404 -11.64 -12.59 2.86
N GLU A 405 -12.08 -13.84 2.75
CA GLU A 405 -11.63 -14.93 3.63
C GLU A 405 -10.13 -15.18 3.53
N LEU A 406 -9.53 -15.06 2.33
CA LEU A 406 -8.08 -15.16 2.15
C LEU A 406 -7.34 -14.11 2.98
N MET A 407 -7.79 -12.85 2.95
CA MET A 407 -7.21 -11.76 3.73
C MET A 407 -7.33 -12.02 5.24
N MET A 408 -8.50 -12.47 5.69
CA MET A 408 -8.74 -12.76 7.11
C MET A 408 -7.87 -13.91 7.62
N ARG A 409 -7.77 -15.00 6.84
CA ARG A 409 -6.88 -16.13 7.15
C ARG A 409 -5.42 -15.69 7.18
N ALA A 410 -4.96 -14.93 6.19
CA ALA A 410 -3.58 -14.44 6.17
C ALA A 410 -3.25 -13.60 7.42
N ALA A 411 -4.20 -12.79 7.89
CA ALA A 411 -4.03 -12.04 9.14
C ALA A 411 -3.92 -12.97 10.36
N ASP A 412 -4.71 -14.05 10.41
CA ASP A 412 -4.68 -14.99 11.54
C ASP A 412 -3.45 -15.89 11.51
N ASP A 413 -3.03 -16.36 10.33
CA ASP A 413 -1.85 -17.23 10.15
C ASP A 413 -0.53 -16.53 10.54
N HIS A 414 -0.49 -15.20 10.47
CA HIS A 414 0.69 -14.40 10.81
C HIS A 414 0.61 -13.73 12.19
N TYR A 415 -0.44 -14.00 12.97
CA TYR A 415 -0.57 -13.49 14.34
C TYR A 415 0.31 -14.29 15.31
N HIS A 416 1.27 -13.63 15.94
CA HIS A 416 2.19 -14.21 16.92
C HIS A 416 2.19 -13.36 18.19
N PRO A 417 1.32 -13.66 19.17
CA PRO A 417 1.24 -12.86 20.41
C PRO A 417 2.59 -12.76 21.13
N GLY A 418 2.92 -11.56 21.59
CA GLY A 418 4.21 -11.24 22.18
C GLY A 418 5.35 -10.95 21.18
N GLN A 419 5.13 -11.15 19.87
CA GLN A 419 6.13 -10.93 18.83
C GLN A 419 5.63 -10.06 17.67
N PHE A 420 4.44 -10.33 17.17
CA PHE A 420 3.88 -9.61 16.03
C PHE A 420 2.36 -9.69 16.03
N VAL A 421 1.69 -8.55 15.93
CA VAL A 421 0.24 -8.46 15.92
C VAL A 421 -0.25 -8.14 14.52
N THR A 422 -1.21 -8.90 14.03
CA THR A 422 -1.92 -8.64 12.79
C THR A 422 -3.37 -8.26 13.07
N MET A 423 -3.92 -7.29 12.33
CA MET A 423 -5.33 -6.91 12.45
C MET A 423 -6.13 -7.44 11.27
N ARG A 424 -7.34 -7.91 11.53
CA ARG A 424 -8.30 -8.32 10.49
C ARG A 424 -9.04 -7.09 10.01
N THR A 425 -8.90 -6.77 8.73
CA THR A 425 -9.43 -5.52 8.16
C THR A 425 -9.67 -5.63 6.67
N TYR A 426 -10.43 -4.70 6.14
CA TYR A 426 -10.52 -4.36 4.72
C TYR A 426 -10.79 -2.86 4.58
N GLU A 427 -10.58 -2.31 3.39
CA GLU A 427 -10.94 -0.93 3.07
C GLU A 427 -12.29 -0.87 2.37
N TRP A 428 -13.23 -0.15 2.99
CA TRP A 428 -14.49 0.27 2.39
C TRP A 428 -14.24 1.51 1.52
N THR A 429 -14.17 1.30 0.19
CA THR A 429 -13.59 2.26 -0.78
C THR A 429 -14.66 3.03 -1.52
N ASN A 430 -15.43 3.87 -0.84
CA ASN A 430 -16.42 4.70 -1.47
C ASN A 430 -15.84 6.03 -1.96
N HIS A 431 -15.58 6.14 -3.26
CA HIS A 431 -15.03 7.36 -3.87
C HIS A 431 -15.94 8.59 -3.78
N ARG A 432 -17.21 8.44 -3.43
CA ARG A 432 -18.13 9.57 -3.31
C ARG A 432 -18.24 10.11 -1.89
N GLN A 433 -18.03 9.26 -0.88
CA GLN A 433 -18.23 9.61 0.53
C GLN A 433 -16.99 9.42 1.39
N GLY A 434 -15.86 9.11 0.75
CA GLY A 434 -14.56 8.90 1.36
C GLY A 434 -14.31 7.44 1.74
N HIS A 435 -13.05 7.09 1.87
CA HIS A 435 -12.57 5.74 2.17
C HIS A 435 -12.44 5.51 3.66
N ARG A 436 -12.56 4.25 4.09
CA ARG A 436 -12.48 3.85 5.51
C ARG A 436 -11.90 2.46 5.64
N ASN A 437 -10.95 2.29 6.55
CA ASN A 437 -10.54 0.97 6.98
C ASN A 437 -11.53 0.44 8.02
N VAL A 438 -12.07 -0.75 7.79
CA VAL A 438 -12.97 -1.46 8.69
C VAL A 438 -12.17 -2.55 9.39
N LEU A 439 -11.89 -2.37 10.67
CA LEU A 439 -11.16 -3.30 11.52
C LEU A 439 -12.12 -4.10 12.39
N PHE A 440 -11.78 -5.36 12.63
CA PHE A 440 -12.55 -6.26 13.49
C PHE A 440 -11.81 -6.59 14.76
N GLY A 441 -12.51 -6.49 15.89
CA GLY A 441 -11.99 -6.81 17.21
C GLY A 441 -11.61 -8.28 17.36
N PRO A 442 -10.82 -8.62 18.37
CA PRO A 442 -10.23 -9.96 18.52
C PRO A 442 -11.26 -11.08 18.71
N GLY A 443 -12.41 -10.79 19.32
CA GLY A 443 -13.45 -11.77 19.67
C GLY A 443 -14.54 -11.97 18.61
N GLN A 444 -14.48 -11.28 17.48
CA GLN A 444 -15.55 -11.27 16.48
C GLN A 444 -15.13 -11.94 15.17
N SER A 445 -16.09 -12.63 14.56
CA SER A 445 -15.95 -13.06 13.17
C SER A 445 -16.11 -11.86 12.24
N PRO A 446 -15.14 -11.61 11.36
CA PRO A 446 -15.23 -10.55 10.34
C PRO A 446 -16.44 -10.75 9.42
N VAL A 447 -16.98 -9.64 8.92
CA VAL A 447 -18.06 -9.65 7.93
C VAL A 447 -17.69 -8.75 6.77
N PHE A 448 -18.04 -9.17 5.56
CA PHE A 448 -17.77 -8.39 4.36
C PHE A 448 -18.99 -7.55 3.99
N LEU A 449 -18.87 -6.22 4.08
CA LEU A 449 -19.91 -5.25 3.81
C LEU A 449 -19.43 -4.24 2.75
N PRO A 450 -19.40 -4.63 1.46
CA PRO A 450 -18.83 -3.79 0.41
C PRO A 450 -19.72 -2.58 0.10
N HIS A 451 -19.11 -1.43 -0.19
CA HIS A 451 -19.83 -0.19 -0.50
C HIS A 451 -20.67 -0.28 -1.79
N THR A 452 -20.41 -1.25 -2.65
CA THR A 452 -21.17 -1.49 -3.87
C THR A 452 -22.51 -2.17 -3.64
N ASP A 453 -22.73 -2.75 -2.46
CA ASP A 453 -24.03 -3.23 -2.03
C ASP A 453 -24.84 -2.02 -1.49
N GLU A 454 -26.04 -1.80 -2.05
CA GLU A 454 -26.88 -0.67 -1.68
C GLU A 454 -27.20 -0.60 -0.18
N ARG A 455 -27.21 -1.76 0.50
CA ARG A 455 -27.44 -1.87 1.96
C ARG A 455 -26.32 -1.23 2.78
N TYR A 456 -25.12 -1.09 2.22
CA TYR A 456 -23.90 -0.61 2.91
C TYR A 456 -23.20 0.51 2.16
N SER A 457 -23.91 1.14 1.21
CA SER A 457 -23.33 2.09 0.25
C SER A 457 -23.09 3.50 0.81
N THR A 458 -23.47 3.75 2.06
CA THR A 458 -23.20 5.02 2.76
C THR A 458 -22.48 4.78 4.08
N PRO A 459 -21.71 5.75 4.62
CA PRO A 459 -21.08 5.63 5.93
C PRO A 459 -22.07 5.29 7.04
N GLY A 460 -23.23 5.95 7.06
CA GLY A 460 -24.29 5.68 8.05
C GLY A 460 -24.84 4.25 7.93
N ALA A 461 -25.05 3.75 6.71
CA ALA A 461 -25.51 2.38 6.48
C ALA A 461 -24.46 1.34 6.89
N LEU A 462 -23.18 1.58 6.59
CA LEU A 462 -22.07 0.74 7.04
C LEU A 462 -22.01 0.67 8.57
N LEU A 463 -22.04 1.82 9.26
CA LEU A 463 -22.01 1.90 10.72
C LEU A 463 -23.22 1.22 11.35
N ALA A 464 -24.41 1.39 10.78
CA ALA A 464 -25.63 0.72 11.25
C ALA A 464 -25.54 -0.81 11.09
N ALA A 465 -24.95 -1.31 9.99
CA ALA A 465 -24.77 -2.74 9.78
C ALA A 465 -23.68 -3.36 10.69
N LEU A 466 -22.75 -2.57 11.17
CA LEU A 466 -21.72 -2.96 12.14
C LEU A 466 -22.18 -2.80 13.59
N ALA A 467 -23.34 -2.16 13.87
CA ALA A 467 -23.83 -1.92 15.22
C ALA A 467 -23.95 -3.23 16.04
N GLY A 468 -23.51 -3.18 17.29
CA GLY A 468 -23.41 -4.34 18.17
C GLY A 468 -22.27 -5.30 17.87
N ARG A 469 -21.40 -4.98 16.91
CA ARG A 469 -20.18 -5.73 16.63
C ARG A 469 -18.97 -5.03 17.24
N ASP A 470 -17.97 -5.84 17.61
CA ASP A 470 -16.64 -5.33 17.99
C ASP A 470 -15.88 -4.95 16.72
N ALA A 471 -16.21 -3.80 16.15
CA ALA A 471 -15.66 -3.28 14.93
C ALA A 471 -15.25 -1.80 15.09
N MET A 472 -14.23 -1.37 14.34
CA MET A 472 -13.78 0.01 14.28
C MET A 472 -13.70 0.46 12.83
N VAL A 473 -14.16 1.68 12.56
CA VAL A 473 -14.16 2.28 11.23
C VAL A 473 -13.25 3.50 11.27
N ILE A 474 -12.17 3.48 10.49
CA ILE A 474 -11.14 4.52 10.47
C ILE A 474 -11.17 5.29 9.16
N PRO A 475 -11.67 6.53 9.14
CA PRO A 475 -11.54 7.44 8.00
C PRO A 475 -10.08 7.72 7.67
N HIS A 476 -9.74 7.76 6.37
CA HIS A 476 -8.39 8.10 5.93
C HIS A 476 -8.40 9.08 4.74
N HIS A 477 -7.28 9.79 4.50
CA HIS A 477 -7.09 10.88 3.54
C HIS A 477 -8.35 11.74 3.29
N PRO A 478 -9.03 12.24 4.33
CA PRO A 478 -10.37 12.83 4.20
C PRO A 478 -10.38 14.11 3.36
N ALA A 479 -9.27 14.85 3.29
CA ALA A 479 -9.17 16.06 2.48
C ALA A 479 -8.82 15.79 1.01
N TRP A 480 -8.66 14.53 0.60
CA TRP A 480 -8.31 14.17 -0.77
C TRP A 480 -9.48 14.35 -1.73
N LYS A 481 -9.29 15.14 -2.78
CA LYS A 481 -10.29 15.30 -3.87
C LYS A 481 -10.05 14.27 -4.96
N LEU A 482 -10.70 13.12 -4.88
CA LEU A 482 -10.56 12.05 -5.86
C LEU A 482 -11.30 12.29 -7.17
N HIS A 483 -12.47 12.87 -7.15
CA HIS A 483 -13.32 13.02 -8.33
C HIS A 483 -14.11 14.32 -8.33
N ALA A 484 -14.32 14.83 -9.53
CA ALA A 484 -15.17 15.94 -9.96
C ALA A 484 -16.11 16.54 -8.91
N GLY A 485 -15.74 17.69 -8.35
CA GLY A 485 -16.65 18.70 -7.78
C GLY A 485 -17.37 18.28 -6.49
N GLU A 486 -17.46 19.16 -5.54
CA GLU A 486 -18.44 19.23 -4.43
C GLU A 486 -18.52 18.10 -3.37
N MET A 487 -17.58 17.17 -3.28
CA MET A 487 -17.70 16.14 -2.26
C MET A 487 -16.99 16.51 -0.97
N ARG A 488 -17.76 16.79 0.06
CA ARG A 488 -17.28 16.76 1.43
C ARG A 488 -17.09 15.32 1.85
N PHE A 489 -16.00 15.08 2.58
CA PHE A 489 -15.84 13.81 3.28
C PHE A 489 -16.95 13.71 4.35
N ASP A 490 -17.71 12.63 4.32
CA ASP A 490 -18.72 12.38 5.33
C ASP A 490 -18.09 11.63 6.52
N PHE A 491 -17.79 12.35 7.60
CA PHE A 491 -17.27 11.74 8.83
C PHE A 491 -18.31 10.90 9.59
N GLY A 492 -19.56 10.83 9.11
CA GLY A 492 -20.64 10.11 9.78
C GLY A 492 -21.16 10.82 11.05
N PRO A 493 -21.83 10.08 11.95
CA PRO A 493 -22.35 10.61 13.20
C PRO A 493 -21.27 11.29 14.06
N ARG A 494 -21.60 12.41 14.70
CA ARG A 494 -20.62 13.32 15.30
C ARG A 494 -20.37 13.09 16.77
N ASP A 495 -21.32 12.54 17.50
CA ASP A 495 -21.16 12.28 18.93
C ASP A 495 -21.84 10.97 19.39
N SER A 496 -21.59 10.58 20.63
CA SER A 496 -22.17 9.38 21.23
C SER A 496 -23.70 9.46 21.41
N SER A 497 -24.30 10.65 21.28
CA SER A 497 -25.76 10.83 21.33
C SER A 497 -26.44 10.45 20.01
N GLU A 498 -25.69 10.38 18.91
CA GLU A 498 -26.20 10.01 17.60
C GLU A 498 -26.23 8.47 17.35
N GLY A 499 -26.00 7.65 18.40
CA GLY A 499 -26.14 6.21 18.39
C GLY A 499 -24.84 5.41 18.39
N GLU A 500 -24.93 4.08 18.41
CA GLU A 500 -23.79 3.16 18.51
C GLU A 500 -22.77 3.32 17.37
N GLY A 501 -23.18 3.80 16.20
CA GLY A 501 -22.31 4.03 15.06
C GLY A 501 -21.23 5.08 15.29
N ALA A 502 -21.51 6.16 16.05
CA ALA A 502 -20.53 7.19 16.40
C ALA A 502 -19.38 6.62 17.24
N SER A 503 -19.68 5.67 18.13
CA SER A 503 -18.70 5.04 19.01
C SER A 503 -17.66 4.20 18.29
N MET A 504 -17.96 3.70 17.08
CA MET A 504 -17.06 2.86 16.28
C MET A 504 -15.98 3.66 15.54
N GLN A 505 -16.17 4.96 15.34
CA GLN A 505 -15.17 5.83 14.72
C GLN A 505 -14.29 6.43 15.82
N ARG A 506 -13.21 5.74 16.17
CA ARG A 506 -12.32 6.13 17.28
C ARG A 506 -11.07 6.88 16.81
N LEU A 507 -10.66 6.65 15.57
CA LEU A 507 -9.40 7.13 15.00
C LEU A 507 -9.65 7.79 13.65
N VAL A 508 -8.71 8.63 13.22
CA VAL A 508 -8.63 9.17 11.86
C VAL A 508 -7.17 9.17 11.40
N GLU A 509 -6.91 8.75 10.18
CA GLU A 509 -5.61 8.85 9.58
C GLU A 509 -5.41 10.28 9.05
N VAL A 510 -4.55 11.03 9.76
CA VAL A 510 -4.23 12.41 9.42
C VAL A 510 -3.23 12.51 8.29
N TYR A 511 -2.40 11.49 8.11
CA TYR A 511 -1.31 11.48 7.14
C TYR A 511 -1.09 10.09 6.54
N SER A 512 -0.86 10.07 5.24
CA SER A 512 -0.35 8.92 4.50
C SER A 512 0.53 9.40 3.33
N ARG A 513 0.87 8.50 2.41
CA ARG A 513 1.58 8.88 1.17
C ARG A 513 0.85 9.93 0.33
N HIS A 514 -0.45 10.08 0.52
CA HIS A 514 -1.24 11.11 -0.14
C HIS A 514 -1.03 12.51 0.45
N GLY A 515 -0.37 12.60 1.60
CA GLY A 515 -0.07 13.83 2.30
C GLY A 515 -0.90 14.04 3.56
N ASN A 516 -0.79 15.24 4.11
CA ASN A 516 -1.35 15.65 5.39
C ASN A 516 -2.75 16.27 5.21
N SER A 517 -3.73 15.67 5.87
CA SER A 517 -5.13 16.12 5.93
C SER A 517 -5.48 16.88 7.20
N GLU A 518 -4.50 17.36 7.99
CA GLU A 518 -4.77 18.05 9.27
C GLU A 518 -5.62 19.30 9.06
N PHE A 519 -5.14 20.24 8.24
CA PHE A 519 -5.84 21.46 7.84
C PHE A 519 -5.32 22.00 6.51
N TYR A 520 -6.07 22.91 5.87
CA TYR A 520 -5.64 23.52 4.62
C TYR A 520 -4.39 24.37 4.78
N GLY A 521 -3.36 24.08 4.00
CA GLY A 521 -2.07 24.79 4.06
C GLY A 521 -1.10 24.25 5.11
N CYS A 522 -1.39 23.11 5.75
CA CYS A 522 -0.44 22.41 6.62
C CYS A 522 0.81 21.94 5.85
N PRO A 523 1.95 21.71 6.54
CA PRO A 523 3.13 21.14 5.91
C PRO A 523 2.84 19.76 5.29
N ARG A 524 3.52 19.43 4.18
CA ARG A 524 3.28 18.22 3.40
C ARG A 524 1.80 18.06 2.99
N PRO A 525 1.18 19.08 2.39
CA PRO A 525 -0.26 19.09 2.17
C PRO A 525 -0.68 17.91 1.29
N ILE A 526 -1.89 17.43 1.55
CA ILE A 526 -2.48 16.37 0.74
C ILE A 526 -2.53 16.78 -0.74
N SER A 527 -2.14 15.88 -1.63
CA SER A 527 -2.12 16.17 -3.06
C SER A 527 -3.55 16.25 -3.61
N HIS A 528 -4.00 17.44 -3.87
CA HIS A 528 -5.25 17.67 -4.63
C HIS A 528 -5.05 17.42 -6.14
N ALA A 529 -3.80 17.33 -6.61
CA ALA A 529 -3.40 17.25 -8.01
C ALA A 529 -2.75 15.90 -8.41
N GLY A 530 -2.49 15.00 -7.49
CA GLY A 530 -1.56 13.87 -7.65
C GLY A 530 -1.82 12.90 -8.80
N MET A 531 -3.04 12.81 -9.34
CA MET A 531 -3.32 12.05 -10.56
C MET A 531 -3.42 12.93 -11.82
N MET A 532 -3.19 14.25 -11.70
CA MET A 532 -3.65 15.21 -12.70
C MET A 532 -2.55 16.13 -13.22
N GLU A 533 -1.28 15.77 -13.07
CA GLU A 533 -0.16 16.51 -13.64
C GLU A 533 0.16 16.06 -15.08
N GLY A 534 0.68 16.99 -15.88
CA GLY A 534 1.05 16.77 -17.27
C GLY A 534 -0.14 16.84 -18.26
N ALA A 535 0.06 16.34 -19.48
CA ALA A 535 -0.92 16.42 -20.58
C ALA A 535 -2.25 15.71 -20.25
N LYS A 536 -2.20 14.63 -19.45
CA LYS A 536 -3.39 13.91 -18.99
C LYS A 536 -4.23 14.75 -18.03
N GLY A 537 -3.58 15.43 -17.07
CA GLY A 537 -4.25 16.36 -16.16
C GLY A 537 -4.83 17.57 -16.86
N ALA A 538 -4.15 18.08 -17.90
CA ALA A 538 -4.67 19.18 -18.72
C ALA A 538 -5.98 18.77 -19.44
N LEU A 539 -6.03 17.57 -20.01
CA LEU A 539 -7.22 17.04 -20.66
C LEU A 539 -8.38 16.84 -19.68
N VAL A 540 -8.11 16.29 -18.52
CA VAL A 540 -9.14 16.06 -17.49
C VAL A 540 -9.66 17.40 -16.94
N ARG A 541 -8.79 18.39 -16.70
CA ARG A 541 -9.20 19.76 -16.33
C ARG A 541 -10.06 20.41 -17.41
N ALA A 542 -9.73 20.22 -18.69
CA ALA A 542 -10.50 20.76 -19.80
C ALA A 542 -11.90 20.11 -19.93
N VAL A 543 -12.02 18.82 -19.61
CA VAL A 543 -13.28 18.05 -19.71
C VAL A 543 -14.16 18.26 -18.48
N LEU A 544 -13.57 18.41 -17.28
CA LEU A 544 -14.29 18.44 -16.00
C LEU A 544 -14.47 19.85 -15.39
N GLY A 545 -13.83 20.88 -15.98
CA GLY A 545 -13.87 22.25 -15.44
C GLY A 545 -12.73 22.59 -14.48
N LYS A 546 -12.56 23.89 -14.22
CA LYS A 546 -11.39 24.48 -13.55
C LYS A 546 -11.31 24.31 -12.01
N GLU A 547 -12.29 23.68 -11.35
CA GLU A 547 -12.47 23.76 -9.89
C GLU A 547 -11.79 22.69 -9.05
N TYR A 548 -10.66 22.14 -9.51
CA TYR A 548 -9.90 21.13 -8.73
C TYR A 548 -8.81 21.70 -7.82
N ALA A 549 -8.57 22.99 -7.85
CA ALA A 549 -7.55 23.65 -7.04
C ALA A 549 -8.22 24.51 -5.96
N GLY A 550 -8.29 24.01 -4.74
CA GLY A 550 -8.80 24.77 -3.61
C GLY A 550 -9.08 23.90 -2.39
N PRO A 551 -9.29 24.52 -1.21
CA PRO A 551 -9.55 23.78 0.01
C PRO A 551 -10.82 22.93 -0.13
N ASN A 552 -10.73 21.67 0.36
CA ASN A 552 -11.91 20.83 0.54
C ASN A 552 -12.52 21.13 1.92
N SER A 553 -13.04 22.35 2.08
CA SER A 553 -13.58 22.84 3.35
C SER A 553 -14.61 21.89 3.95
N GLY A 554 -14.45 21.58 5.24
CA GLY A 554 -15.26 20.62 5.96
C GLY A 554 -14.80 19.16 5.84
N SER A 555 -13.67 18.89 5.13
CA SER A 555 -13.13 17.56 4.95
C SER A 555 -11.78 17.35 5.65
N TYR A 556 -11.21 18.37 6.28
CA TYR A 556 -9.98 18.22 7.04
C TYR A 556 -10.23 17.63 8.43
N VAL A 557 -9.20 17.02 9.01
CA VAL A 557 -9.27 16.43 10.35
C VAL A 557 -9.68 17.49 11.40
N ARG A 558 -9.16 18.72 11.30
CA ARG A 558 -9.58 19.83 12.17
C ARG A 558 -11.06 20.18 12.02
N ASP A 559 -11.61 20.08 10.81
CA ASP A 559 -13.05 20.32 10.60
C ASP A 559 -13.89 19.24 11.31
N ALA A 560 -13.47 17.97 11.24
CA ALA A 560 -14.13 16.86 11.94
C ALA A 560 -14.10 17.05 13.47
N LEU A 561 -12.92 17.32 14.03
CA LEU A 561 -12.76 17.54 15.47
C LEU A 561 -13.57 18.75 15.96
N ALA A 562 -13.55 19.86 15.21
CA ALA A 562 -14.34 21.07 15.51
C ALA A 562 -15.87 20.82 15.43
N SER A 563 -16.30 19.86 14.60
CA SER A 563 -17.71 19.49 14.51
C SER A 563 -18.18 18.53 15.60
N GLY A 564 -17.29 18.12 16.54
CA GLY A 564 -17.60 17.25 17.68
C GLY A 564 -17.16 15.80 17.54
N CYS A 565 -16.53 15.39 16.40
CA CYS A 565 -16.00 14.05 16.28
C CYS A 565 -14.87 13.81 17.30
N ARG A 566 -14.91 12.66 18.00
CA ARG A 566 -13.94 12.26 19.03
C ARG A 566 -12.93 11.27 18.46
N LEU A 567 -11.96 11.75 17.68
CA LEU A 567 -11.04 10.94 16.88
C LEU A 567 -9.60 11.10 17.36
N GLY A 568 -8.91 9.97 17.62
CA GLY A 568 -7.46 9.94 17.85
C GLY A 568 -6.69 10.06 16.53
N LEU A 569 -5.55 10.74 16.54
CA LEU A 569 -4.75 11.04 15.36
C LEU A 569 -3.74 9.93 15.08
N ILE A 570 -3.89 9.24 13.95
CA ILE A 570 -2.96 8.21 13.48
C ILE A 570 -2.38 8.58 12.11
N ALA A 571 -1.37 7.83 11.68
CA ALA A 571 -0.81 7.90 10.34
C ALA A 571 -0.65 6.50 9.77
N GLY A 572 -0.86 6.33 8.48
CA GLY A 572 -0.70 5.09 7.75
C GLY A 572 0.18 5.25 6.52
N SER A 573 0.54 4.14 5.86
CA SER A 573 1.30 4.25 4.61
C SER A 573 0.40 4.38 3.40
N ASP A 574 -0.69 3.67 3.36
CA ASP A 574 -1.52 3.48 2.16
C ASP A 574 -0.67 2.91 1.01
N GLU A 575 0.22 1.95 1.36
CA GLU A 575 1.25 1.43 0.46
C GLU A 575 0.69 0.35 -0.47
N HIS A 576 0.97 0.48 -1.78
CA HIS A 576 0.50 -0.45 -2.81
C HIS A 576 1.66 -1.16 -3.54
N ILE A 577 2.87 -0.60 -3.51
CA ILE A 577 3.94 -1.02 -4.41
C ILE A 577 4.98 -1.89 -3.71
N SER A 578 4.94 -2.03 -2.39
CA SER A 578 5.90 -2.80 -1.60
C SER A 578 7.38 -2.49 -1.94
N ALA A 579 7.65 -1.26 -2.37
CA ALA A 579 8.93 -0.83 -2.92
C ALA A 579 10.03 -0.64 -1.85
N GLY A 580 10.10 -1.53 -0.89
CA GLY A 580 11.02 -1.40 0.22
C GLY A 580 10.35 -0.75 1.44
N ASP A 581 10.92 0.30 1.97
CA ASP A 581 10.36 1.03 3.10
C ASP A 581 9.23 1.95 2.62
N PRO A 582 7.97 1.80 3.10
CA PRO A 582 6.88 2.69 2.73
C PRO A 582 7.15 4.15 3.11
N ARG A 583 8.10 4.38 4.03
CA ARG A 583 8.57 5.71 4.41
C ARG A 583 9.40 6.40 3.31
N ARG A 584 9.81 5.68 2.26
CA ARG A 584 10.74 6.16 1.21
C ARG A 584 10.34 5.74 -0.21
N ALA A 585 9.06 5.60 -0.50
CA ALA A 585 8.59 5.18 -1.83
C ALA A 585 9.00 6.21 -2.92
N PRO A 586 9.84 5.84 -3.88
CA PRO A 586 10.43 6.79 -4.83
C PRO A 586 9.46 7.32 -5.89
N THR A 587 8.28 6.72 -6.00
CA THR A 587 7.28 7.07 -7.02
C THR A 587 6.19 7.99 -6.51
N GLN A 588 6.28 8.43 -5.24
CA GLN A 588 5.22 9.17 -4.56
C GLN A 588 5.72 10.52 -4.05
N LEU A 589 4.77 11.44 -3.86
CA LEU A 589 5.05 12.79 -3.38
C LEU A 589 5.64 12.77 -1.96
N TYR A 590 5.17 11.83 -1.13
CA TYR A 590 5.59 11.69 0.26
C TYR A 590 5.86 10.24 0.64
N SER A 591 6.67 10.04 1.69
CA SER A 591 6.79 8.75 2.38
C SER A 591 5.49 8.41 3.12
N GLY A 592 5.22 7.13 3.35
CA GLY A 592 4.12 6.70 4.19
C GLY A 592 4.33 7.02 5.68
N GLY A 593 3.23 7.06 6.43
CA GLY A 593 3.25 7.21 7.88
C GLY A 593 3.24 5.87 8.62
N ILE A 594 3.45 5.93 9.94
CA ILE A 594 3.27 4.83 10.89
C ILE A 594 2.56 5.31 12.14
N THR A 595 1.94 4.39 12.86
CA THR A 595 1.22 4.67 14.11
C THR A 595 1.90 3.98 15.29
N GLY A 596 2.07 4.71 16.39
CA GLY A 596 2.45 4.18 17.70
C GLY A 596 1.21 3.92 18.55
N LEU A 597 1.10 2.71 19.13
CA LEU A 597 0.03 2.29 20.05
C LEU A 597 0.60 2.15 21.46
N PHE A 598 0.04 2.88 22.43
CA PHE A 598 0.39 2.72 23.84
C PHE A 598 -0.42 1.56 24.46
N ALA A 599 0.07 0.34 24.27
CA ALA A 599 -0.62 -0.91 24.59
C ALA A 599 -0.09 -1.56 25.87
N GLY A 600 -0.98 -2.15 26.68
CA GLY A 600 -0.58 -2.83 27.93
C GLY A 600 0.25 -4.10 27.73
N SER A 601 0.14 -4.72 26.55
CA SER A 601 0.92 -5.90 26.15
C SER A 601 1.02 -5.98 24.63
N HIS A 602 1.84 -6.88 24.10
CA HIS A 602 2.00 -7.09 22.66
C HIS A 602 1.05 -8.19 22.17
N THR A 603 -0.26 -7.91 22.25
CA THR A 603 -1.34 -8.79 21.80
C THR A 603 -2.39 -8.02 21.00
N ARG A 604 -3.20 -8.74 20.21
CA ARG A 604 -4.29 -8.15 19.41
C ARG A 604 -5.30 -7.42 20.31
N GLU A 605 -5.62 -7.98 21.48
CA GLU A 605 -6.55 -7.40 22.46
C GLU A 605 -6.01 -6.09 23.04
N ALA A 606 -4.72 -6.04 23.38
CA ALA A 606 -4.12 -4.84 23.95
C ALA A 606 -3.94 -3.74 22.88
N ALA A 607 -3.56 -4.11 21.65
CA ALA A 607 -3.52 -3.19 20.51
C ALA A 607 -4.91 -2.62 20.19
N TRP A 608 -5.94 -3.48 20.14
CA TRP A 608 -7.32 -3.09 19.97
C TRP A 608 -7.77 -2.09 21.04
N ARG A 609 -7.51 -2.40 22.32
CA ARG A 609 -7.85 -1.51 23.43
C ARG A 609 -7.15 -0.16 23.31
N ALA A 610 -5.85 -0.14 22.99
CA ALA A 610 -5.11 1.12 22.80
C ALA A 610 -5.74 1.99 21.69
N MET A 611 -6.12 1.39 20.58
CA MET A 611 -6.84 2.08 19.49
C MET A 611 -8.22 2.57 19.94
N TRP A 612 -8.98 1.72 20.63
CA TRP A 612 -10.33 2.06 21.12
C TRP A 612 -10.29 3.22 22.12
N GLU A 613 -9.31 3.24 22.99
CA GLU A 613 -9.08 4.29 23.98
C GLU A 613 -8.32 5.50 23.38
N ARG A 614 -8.02 5.51 22.08
CA ARG A 614 -7.28 6.58 21.37
C ARG A 614 -5.89 6.85 21.97
N ARG A 615 -5.30 5.87 22.64
CA ARG A 615 -3.93 5.94 23.14
C ARG A 615 -2.94 5.68 22.01
N VAL A 616 -2.83 6.66 21.12
CA VAL A 616 -2.10 6.56 19.87
C VAL A 616 -1.30 7.82 19.57
N CYS A 617 -0.29 7.66 18.70
CA CYS A 617 0.37 8.77 18.03
C CYS A 617 0.66 8.39 16.59
N GLY A 618 0.52 9.31 15.65
CA GLY A 618 0.88 9.12 14.25
C GLY A 618 2.15 9.87 13.91
N THR A 619 3.01 9.30 13.03
CA THR A 619 4.19 10.00 12.51
C THR A 619 4.33 9.80 11.01
N THR A 620 5.10 10.66 10.36
CA THR A 620 5.44 10.54 8.94
C THR A 620 6.56 9.51 8.67
N GLY A 621 6.78 8.56 9.59
CA GLY A 621 7.70 7.44 9.45
C GLY A 621 8.68 7.22 10.61
N PRO A 622 9.32 8.25 11.19
CA PRO A 622 10.21 8.09 12.33
C PRO A 622 9.50 7.60 13.60
N ARG A 623 10.16 6.76 14.38
CA ARG A 623 9.66 6.28 15.69
C ARG A 623 10.00 7.30 16.79
N MET A 624 9.24 8.40 16.83
CA MET A 624 9.36 9.42 17.88
C MET A 624 8.58 8.97 19.12
N LEU A 625 9.05 9.28 20.32
CA LEU A 625 8.16 9.28 21.49
C LEU A 625 7.36 10.59 21.49
N ILE A 626 6.04 10.48 21.43
CA ILE A 626 5.13 11.64 21.53
C ILE A 626 4.02 11.27 22.50
N GLU A 627 4.11 11.76 23.73
CA GLU A 627 3.12 11.45 24.75
C GLU A 627 2.83 12.67 25.62
N PHE A 628 1.57 12.80 26.03
CA PHE A 628 1.17 13.86 26.98
C PHE A 628 -0.04 13.43 27.82
N TRP A 629 -0.20 14.12 28.91
CA TRP A 629 -1.31 13.96 29.85
C TRP A 629 -1.97 15.31 30.11
N VAL A 630 -3.28 15.29 30.32
CA VAL A 630 -4.04 16.46 30.80
C VAL A 630 -4.64 16.06 32.16
N ASN A 631 -4.28 16.76 33.21
CA ASN A 631 -4.66 16.44 34.60
C ASN A 631 -4.37 14.97 34.99
N GLY A 632 -3.26 14.44 34.51
CA GLY A 632 -2.85 13.04 34.72
C GLY A 632 -3.54 11.99 33.85
N ALA A 633 -4.53 12.37 33.03
CA ALA A 633 -5.17 11.48 32.07
C ALA A 633 -4.35 11.45 30.75
N HIS A 634 -4.03 10.24 30.27
CA HIS A 634 -3.27 10.05 29.04
C HIS A 634 -4.01 10.58 27.81
N GLN A 635 -3.26 10.97 26.76
CA GLN A 635 -3.83 11.38 25.47
C GLN A 635 -4.91 10.39 24.99
N GLY A 636 -5.95 10.90 24.32
CA GLY A 636 -7.13 10.14 23.88
C GLY A 636 -8.28 10.15 24.90
N SER A 637 -8.03 10.61 26.14
CA SER A 637 -9.01 10.64 27.21
C SER A 637 -10.04 11.76 27.04
N GLU A 638 -11.20 11.54 27.67
CA GLU A 638 -12.25 12.53 27.88
C GLU A 638 -12.38 12.76 29.39
N ILE A 639 -12.19 13.99 29.85
CA ILE A 639 -12.17 14.33 31.27
C ILE A 639 -13.07 15.55 31.55
N SER A 640 -13.50 15.68 32.80
CA SER A 640 -14.22 16.88 33.27
C SER A 640 -13.34 17.69 34.23
N SER A 641 -13.16 18.99 33.95
CA SER A 641 -12.34 19.85 34.81
C SER A 641 -12.57 21.33 34.49
N ARG A 642 -12.28 22.20 35.47
CA ARG A 642 -12.26 23.68 35.32
C ARG A 642 -10.88 24.27 35.04
N SER A 643 -9.87 23.42 34.95
CA SER A 643 -8.50 23.79 34.58
C SER A 643 -7.83 22.65 33.83
N ALA A 644 -6.75 22.91 33.12
CA ALA A 644 -5.94 21.90 32.47
C ALA A 644 -4.47 22.09 32.84
N SER A 645 -3.88 21.09 33.49
CA SER A 645 -2.43 20.95 33.64
C SER A 645 -1.96 19.93 32.62
N VAL A 646 -1.14 20.36 31.67
CA VAL A 646 -0.62 19.53 30.59
C VAL A 646 0.83 19.22 30.87
N THR A 647 1.14 17.94 31.01
CA THR A 647 2.51 17.45 31.04
C THR A 647 2.77 16.55 29.85
N GLY A 648 3.98 16.53 29.32
CA GLY A 648 4.29 15.72 28.16
C GLY A 648 5.77 15.52 27.93
N HIS A 649 6.10 14.54 27.10
CA HIS A 649 7.46 14.20 26.73
C HIS A 649 7.52 13.88 25.24
N VAL A 650 8.32 14.63 24.49
CA VAL A 650 8.57 14.42 23.08
C VAL A 650 10.05 14.13 22.86
N ILE A 651 10.37 13.01 22.21
CA ILE A 651 11.76 12.67 21.84
C ILE A 651 11.78 12.30 20.35
N GLY A 652 12.47 13.11 19.57
CA GLY A 652 12.69 12.91 18.16
C GLY A 652 13.77 11.90 17.83
N THR A 653 13.80 11.45 16.59
CA THR A 653 14.96 10.72 16.03
C THR A 653 16.10 11.68 15.67
N THR A 654 15.77 12.91 15.35
CA THR A 654 16.68 14.05 15.12
C THR A 654 16.26 15.24 16.02
N GLY A 655 16.81 16.44 15.79
CA GLY A 655 16.40 17.65 16.51
C GLY A 655 14.92 17.99 16.26
N LEU A 656 14.31 18.62 17.24
CA LEU A 656 12.93 19.07 17.19
C LEU A 656 12.90 20.56 16.76
N GLU A 657 12.44 20.80 15.52
CA GLU A 657 12.24 22.17 15.03
C GLU A 657 11.10 22.85 15.77
N LEU A 658 10.00 22.12 16.02
CA LEU A 658 8.82 22.67 16.65
C LEU A 658 7.99 21.58 17.33
N VAL A 659 7.60 21.83 18.57
CA VAL A 659 6.58 21.08 19.33
C VAL A 659 5.50 22.08 19.74
N GLU A 660 4.25 21.82 19.35
CA GLU A 660 3.11 22.68 19.65
C GLU A 660 2.03 21.94 20.43
N LEU A 661 1.55 22.55 21.49
CA LEU A 661 0.30 22.19 22.14
C LEU A 661 -0.82 23.02 21.49
N VAL A 662 -1.62 22.37 20.65
CA VAL A 662 -2.73 23.01 19.96
C VAL A 662 -4.00 22.84 20.78
N LYS A 663 -4.68 23.95 21.10
CA LYS A 663 -5.98 24.00 21.73
C LYS A 663 -7.07 24.36 20.72
N PHE A 664 -8.26 23.77 20.88
CA PHE A 664 -9.48 24.19 20.21
C PHE A 664 -10.57 24.49 21.24
N ASP A 665 -11.24 25.63 21.10
CA ASP A 665 -12.44 26.05 21.81
C ASP A 665 -13.27 26.98 20.90
N SER A 666 -14.25 27.71 21.42
CA SER A 666 -15.09 28.64 20.64
C SER A 666 -14.30 29.74 19.90
N SER A 667 -13.08 30.00 20.32
CA SER A 667 -12.14 30.95 19.64
C SER A 667 -11.41 30.29 18.46
N GLY A 668 -11.64 29.01 18.19
CA GLY A 668 -10.98 28.23 17.14
C GLY A 668 -9.65 27.60 17.56
N TYR A 669 -8.89 27.13 16.56
CA TYR A 669 -7.59 26.48 16.76
C TYR A 669 -6.47 27.48 16.99
N ARG A 670 -5.64 27.24 18.01
CA ARG A 670 -4.41 28.00 18.27
C ARG A 670 -3.37 27.19 19.01
N ALA A 671 -2.09 27.44 18.77
CA ALA A 671 -1.04 26.97 19.63
C ALA A 671 -1.07 27.78 20.95
N VAL A 672 -1.24 27.11 22.06
CA VAL A 672 -1.27 27.73 23.41
C VAL A 672 0.06 27.61 24.12
N TRP A 673 0.90 26.70 23.67
CA TRP A 673 2.28 26.55 24.08
C TRP A 673 3.08 25.98 22.89
N GLN A 674 4.34 26.40 22.79
CA GLN A 674 5.25 25.88 21.77
C GLN A 674 6.70 25.96 22.24
N GLU A 675 7.50 25.00 21.79
CA GLU A 675 8.95 24.96 22.00
C GLU A 675 9.64 24.29 20.81
N GLY A 676 10.88 24.69 20.51
CA GLY A 676 11.65 24.08 19.43
C GLY A 676 13.07 24.64 19.32
N GLY A 677 13.87 24.02 18.45
CA GLY A 677 15.28 24.40 18.24
C GLY A 677 16.24 24.03 19.40
N THR A 678 15.81 23.18 20.33
CA THR A 678 16.52 22.85 21.58
C THR A 678 17.18 21.47 21.61
N GLY A 679 17.19 20.77 20.48
CA GLY A 679 17.71 19.40 20.39
C GLY A 679 16.60 18.37 20.18
N PRO A 680 16.87 17.07 20.41
CA PRO A 680 15.93 15.98 20.09
C PRO A 680 14.89 15.74 21.20
N GLU A 681 14.89 16.46 22.31
CA GLU A 681 14.04 16.21 23.48
C GLU A 681 13.37 17.49 23.98
N VAL A 682 12.06 17.42 24.23
CA VAL A 682 11.24 18.49 24.79
C VAL A 682 10.35 17.92 25.87
N VAL A 683 10.34 18.57 27.05
CA VAL A 683 9.44 18.27 28.16
C VAL A 683 8.38 19.38 28.27
N ILE A 684 7.12 18.99 28.28
CA ILE A 684 5.99 19.90 28.36
C ILE A 684 5.53 19.99 29.81
N ASP A 685 5.46 21.21 30.33
CA ASP A 685 4.82 21.57 31.61
C ASP A 685 4.09 22.89 31.42
N TRP A 686 2.77 22.82 31.20
CA TRP A 686 1.96 23.99 30.89
C TRP A 686 0.60 23.89 31.57
N THR A 687 0.04 25.04 31.99
CA THR A 687 -1.23 25.10 32.68
C THR A 687 -2.16 26.16 32.09
N ASP A 688 -3.42 25.76 31.84
CA ASP A 688 -4.56 26.65 31.65
C ASP A 688 -5.34 26.70 32.96
N PRO A 689 -5.13 27.74 33.77
CA PRO A 689 -5.59 27.73 35.15
C PRO A 689 -7.12 27.88 35.27
N ARG A 690 -7.79 28.32 34.21
CA ARG A 690 -9.24 28.54 34.23
C ARG A 690 -9.87 28.39 32.87
N LEU A 691 -10.48 27.25 32.66
CA LEU A 691 -11.31 26.98 31.48
C LEU A 691 -12.66 27.68 31.61
N ARG A 692 -13.09 28.34 30.55
CA ARG A 692 -14.40 28.97 30.47
C ARG A 692 -15.44 28.15 29.76
N GLU A 693 -14.99 27.23 28.93
CA GLU A 693 -15.77 26.34 28.07
C GLU A 693 -15.02 25.04 27.76
N SER A 694 -15.74 24.01 27.32
CA SER A 694 -15.15 22.75 26.89
C SER A 694 -14.20 22.95 25.71
N CYS A 695 -13.12 22.22 25.75
CA CYS A 695 -12.02 22.35 24.78
C CYS A 695 -11.33 21.00 24.56
N PHE A 696 -10.40 20.93 23.62
CA PHE A 696 -9.47 19.82 23.54
C PHE A 696 -8.05 20.30 23.22
N TYR A 697 -7.10 19.44 23.54
CA TYR A 697 -5.68 19.66 23.30
C TYR A 697 -5.10 18.50 22.51
N TYR A 698 -4.20 18.78 21.56
CA TYR A 698 -3.39 17.78 20.88
C TYR A 698 -1.98 18.30 20.61
N LEU A 699 -1.01 17.40 20.46
CA LEU A 699 0.36 17.75 20.08
C LEU A 699 0.57 17.63 18.58
N ARG A 700 1.28 18.59 18.02
CA ARG A 700 1.90 18.57 16.70
C ARG A 700 3.40 18.77 16.84
N VAL A 701 4.17 17.89 16.18
CA VAL A 701 5.63 17.86 16.26
C VAL A 701 6.20 17.98 14.85
N ILE A 702 7.26 18.77 14.68
CA ILE A 702 8.05 18.88 13.44
C ILE A 702 9.52 18.72 13.84
N GLN A 703 10.22 17.77 13.18
CA GLN A 703 11.67 17.59 13.30
C GLN A 703 12.41 18.48 12.29
N ASP A 704 13.70 18.74 12.52
CA ASP A 704 14.59 19.49 11.63
C ASP A 704 14.81 18.83 10.26
N ASP A 705 14.58 17.52 10.15
CA ASP A 705 14.55 16.76 8.88
C ASP A 705 13.19 16.87 8.15
N GLY A 706 12.26 17.68 8.68
CA GLY A 706 10.92 17.90 8.15
C GLY A 706 9.94 16.75 8.38
N HIS A 707 10.31 15.72 9.15
CA HIS A 707 9.35 14.71 9.60
C HIS A 707 8.42 15.26 10.69
N MET A 708 7.19 14.75 10.72
CA MET A 708 6.13 15.24 11.59
C MET A 708 5.53 14.14 12.46
N GLY A 709 4.87 14.55 13.55
CA GLY A 709 4.08 13.65 14.39
C GLY A 709 2.90 14.33 15.05
N TRP A 710 1.91 13.55 15.45
CA TRP A 710 0.67 13.99 16.09
C TRP A 710 0.31 13.05 17.24
N ALA A 711 -0.23 13.59 18.32
CA ALA A 711 -0.73 12.81 19.46
C ALA A 711 -2.00 13.42 20.04
N GLY A 712 -2.92 12.59 20.49
CA GLY A 712 -4.21 13.03 21.03
C GLY A 712 -5.33 13.04 19.99
N PRO A 713 -6.38 13.88 20.15
CA PRO A 713 -6.62 14.86 21.23
C PRO A 713 -6.96 14.27 22.60
N THR A 714 -6.94 15.13 23.63
CA THR A 714 -7.59 14.93 24.93
C THR A 714 -8.67 16.00 25.09
N TRP A 715 -9.88 15.59 25.41
CA TRP A 715 -11.03 16.48 25.57
C TRP A 715 -11.24 16.83 27.03
N VAL A 716 -11.53 18.10 27.31
CA VAL A 716 -11.82 18.62 28.64
C VAL A 716 -13.19 19.27 28.63
N GLU A 717 -14.14 18.64 29.28
CA GLU A 717 -15.48 19.20 29.48
C GLU A 717 -15.48 20.07 30.74
N VAL A 718 -16.01 21.28 30.63
CA VAL A 718 -16.08 22.18 31.79
C VAL A 718 -17.33 21.84 32.58
N GLU A 719 -17.11 21.46 33.85
CA GLU A 719 -18.18 21.22 34.81
C GLU A 719 -18.95 22.54 35.05
N LYS A 720 -20.27 22.47 34.87
CA LYS A 720 -21.18 23.60 35.07
C LYS A 720 -21.27 24.03 36.56
#